data_c31d798d0a8bc6c9c964760915598963
#
_entry.id   c31d798d0a8bc6c9c964760915598963
#
_cell.length_a   1.000
_cell.length_b   1.000
_cell.length_c   1.000
_cell.angle_alpha   90.00
_cell.angle_beta   90.00
_cell.angle_gamma   90.00
#
_symmetry.space_group_name_H-M   'P 1'
#
loop_
_entity.id
_entity.type
_entity.pdbx_description
1 polymer ?
#
loop_
_entity_poly.entity_id
_entity_poly.type
_entity_poly.pdbx_seq_one_letter_code
_entity_poly.pdbx_strand_id
1 'polypeptide(L)'
;MAGDSVLTIPGGEQVWLRSPWPLLLAICGVAAGWVLIAGSPAEPLEMRWLGQVLRWRYEHGLAPAVDPSIVHVDVTRQALEKLPTLELEYQNAATLIRQATELGARVVAFDVVFGRGDQAMAEPILKEVERARGESRSVIFAEALLPSAESGKEERIRSFPFRERALPTGLINVHADGDGVLRQYDYAQRSGDKYEPSLGLACYLAWRDVDWDKGITCPRPGVLRWEEISSDFTTIEPRELTLAPVLLNYRSPWSGSGPAAFRHYDVAQLSELYETSRKSKAQPLTNAIVLVSYYGAGLGDVGTTSLAANQPRVLLHSTALNDLLQRNWLKRTARWVDALAILSLILVGAVAKLFRGTLFLLLLWIFSVALAAVLSAVFIIKTGWVPGLVTASVVWTLMTLVELGRRQSYEFMQRLKLRATMGLYFSPHIMEQVLKNPGSMEPQEAELTLLLTDLRNSTAIAETLGPNGTFQLLNQVFETQTRAIMAEDGSMEHFLGDQFLSYWGAPNPQPDATDRAFRAALSLISGMEEVRPKLDPRVKALFGYGVALHSGSALIGNKGSAQRLDYGLVGDLVNSAARVESLTKHYGVLFLITREACAKLSAPPLTRLVDKVLAKGKTHPLELLEVRHPFSPDRFEEIAERYNAAFVDYERGDFAEAERKFAILNNDAHDKPSALMAERCRELKTNPPSEWIGIFELKTK
;
A
#
# COMPACT_ATOMS: atom_id res chain seq x y z
N MET A 1 11.63 22.33 30.57
CA MET A 1 11.83 20.92 30.28
C MET A 1 10.86 20.53 29.20
N ALA A 2 11.25 20.65 27.96
CA ALA A 2 10.65 19.98 26.83
C ALA A 2 11.84 19.60 25.95
N GLY A 3 12.22 18.34 26.11
CA GLY A 3 13.46 17.79 25.57
C GLY A 3 13.36 17.62 24.07
N ASP A 4 14.48 17.78 23.46
CA ASP A 4 14.86 17.45 22.12
C ASP A 4 14.26 16.12 21.64
N SER A 5 13.17 16.17 20.90
CA SER A 5 12.80 15.07 20.00
C SER A 5 13.28 15.39 18.58
N VAL A 6 14.59 15.50 18.41
CA VAL A 6 15.20 15.18 17.13
C VAL A 6 14.87 13.69 16.91
N LEU A 7 14.00 13.38 15.97
CA LEU A 7 13.69 12.03 15.51
C LEU A 7 14.99 11.35 15.05
N THR A 8 15.73 10.79 15.99
CA THR A 8 16.82 9.86 15.73
C THR A 8 16.18 8.53 15.30
N ILE A 9 16.02 8.36 14.00
CA ILE A 9 15.63 7.07 13.42
C ILE A 9 16.76 6.08 13.74
N PRO A 10 16.49 4.98 14.46
CA PRO A 10 17.52 3.97 14.75
C PRO A 10 18.19 3.50 13.45
N GLY A 11 19.50 3.25 13.50
CA GLY A 11 20.30 2.94 12.30
C GLY A 11 19.81 1.78 11.44
N GLY A 12 18.99 0.85 11.97
CA GLY A 12 18.38 -0.25 11.26
C GLY A 12 17.32 0.15 10.23
N GLU A 13 16.50 1.17 10.51
CA GLU A 13 15.47 1.65 9.58
C GLU A 13 16.07 2.30 8.34
N GLN A 14 17.24 2.93 8.46
CA GLN A 14 17.93 3.53 7.31
C GLN A 14 18.46 2.49 6.33
N VAL A 15 18.86 1.32 6.80
CA VAL A 15 19.36 0.22 5.95
C VAL A 15 18.25 -0.36 5.09
N TRP A 16 17.07 -0.58 5.66
CA TRP A 16 15.91 -1.10 4.92
C TRP A 16 15.42 -0.14 3.83
N LEU A 17 15.35 1.16 4.13
CA LEU A 17 14.96 2.17 3.14
C LEU A 17 15.98 2.30 1.98
N ARG A 18 17.26 2.00 2.24
CA ARG A 18 18.30 2.05 1.22
C ARG A 18 18.37 0.80 0.34
N SER A 19 18.12 -0.38 0.91
CA SER A 19 18.20 -1.65 0.17
C SER A 19 17.12 -2.64 0.63
N PRO A 20 16.13 -2.97 -0.21
CA PRO A 20 15.07 -3.94 0.10
C PRO A 20 15.53 -5.40 -0.04
N TRP A 21 16.73 -5.66 -0.58
CA TRP A 21 17.19 -6.99 -0.95
C TRP A 21 17.10 -8.03 0.17
N PRO A 22 17.54 -7.77 1.40
CA PRO A 22 17.45 -8.77 2.45
C PRO A 22 16.01 -9.20 2.72
N LEU A 23 15.06 -8.26 2.70
CA LEU A 23 13.64 -8.54 2.91
C LEU A 23 13.04 -9.31 1.72
N LEU A 24 13.35 -8.91 0.50
CA LEU A 24 12.84 -9.58 -0.71
C LEU A 24 13.39 -11.01 -0.83
N LEU A 25 14.67 -11.22 -0.53
CA LEU A 25 15.29 -12.54 -0.46
C LEU A 25 14.64 -13.42 0.61
N ALA A 26 14.36 -12.84 1.79
CA ALA A 26 13.68 -13.56 2.86
C ALA A 26 12.26 -13.96 2.46
N ILE A 27 11.48 -13.06 1.84
CA ILE A 27 10.12 -13.34 1.34
C ILE A 27 10.15 -14.50 0.34
N CYS A 28 11.02 -14.43 -0.67
CA CYS A 28 11.15 -15.49 -1.68
C CYS A 28 11.63 -16.80 -1.07
N GLY A 29 12.62 -16.78 -0.17
CA GLY A 29 13.16 -17.96 0.49
C GLY A 29 12.11 -18.64 1.37
N VAL A 30 11.38 -17.88 2.18
CA VAL A 30 10.29 -18.40 3.03
C VAL A 30 9.16 -18.96 2.18
N ALA A 31 8.72 -18.24 1.13
CA ALA A 31 7.67 -18.71 0.24
C ALA A 31 8.05 -19.99 -0.51
N ALA A 32 9.28 -20.06 -1.05
CA ALA A 32 9.78 -21.26 -1.72
C ALA A 32 9.92 -22.44 -0.74
N GLY A 33 10.44 -22.20 0.45
CA GLY A 33 10.55 -23.21 1.52
C GLY A 33 9.17 -23.73 1.95
N TRP A 34 8.19 -22.86 2.11
CA TRP A 34 6.83 -23.25 2.41
C TRP A 34 6.22 -24.13 1.32
N VAL A 35 6.38 -23.75 0.03
CA VAL A 35 5.88 -24.53 -1.10
C VAL A 35 6.50 -25.92 -1.14
N LEU A 36 7.78 -26.05 -0.84
CA LEU A 36 8.47 -27.35 -0.79
C LEU A 36 7.91 -28.25 0.31
N ILE A 37 7.61 -27.71 1.49
CA ILE A 37 7.20 -28.47 2.66
C ILE A 37 5.68 -28.72 2.67
N ALA A 38 4.89 -27.66 2.62
CA ALA A 38 3.45 -27.65 2.83
C ALA A 38 2.62 -27.63 1.53
N GLY A 39 3.24 -27.32 0.38
CA GLY A 39 2.54 -27.11 -0.89
C GLY A 39 2.16 -25.65 -1.11
N SER A 40 1.42 -25.37 -2.18
CA SER A 40 1.04 -24.02 -2.58
C SER A 40 0.04 -23.39 -1.60
N PRO A 41 0.36 -22.26 -0.95
CA PRO A 41 -0.60 -21.53 -0.12
C PRO A 41 -1.73 -20.90 -0.96
N ALA A 42 -1.53 -20.73 -2.25
CA ALA A 42 -2.52 -20.22 -3.20
C ALA A 42 -3.27 -21.35 -3.94
N GLU A 43 -3.22 -22.59 -3.45
CA GLU A 43 -3.91 -23.72 -4.08
C GLU A 43 -5.39 -23.48 -4.40
N PRO A 44 -6.20 -22.85 -3.52
CA PRO A 44 -7.58 -22.55 -3.89
C PRO A 44 -7.71 -21.61 -5.09
N LEU A 45 -6.79 -20.65 -5.24
CA LEU A 45 -6.74 -19.75 -6.40
C LEU A 45 -6.26 -20.47 -7.66
N GLU A 46 -5.29 -21.36 -7.53
CA GLU A 46 -4.80 -22.22 -8.62
C GLU A 46 -5.90 -23.13 -9.16
N MET A 47 -6.70 -23.72 -8.27
CA MET A 47 -7.83 -24.57 -8.65
C MET A 47 -8.96 -23.76 -9.33
N ARG A 48 -9.23 -22.53 -8.88
CA ARG A 48 -10.17 -21.63 -9.56
C ARG A 48 -9.66 -21.23 -10.95
N TRP A 49 -8.37 -20.89 -11.03
CA TRP A 49 -7.73 -20.59 -12.31
C TRP A 49 -7.80 -21.76 -13.28
N LEU A 50 -7.48 -22.98 -12.82
CA LEU A 50 -7.64 -24.21 -13.61
C LEU A 50 -9.06 -24.33 -14.16
N GLY A 51 -10.07 -24.13 -13.32
CA GLY A 51 -11.48 -24.17 -13.73
C GLY A 51 -11.80 -23.18 -14.84
N GLN A 52 -11.26 -21.93 -14.76
CA GLN A 52 -11.43 -20.93 -15.81
C GLN A 52 -10.75 -21.34 -17.12
N VAL A 53 -9.53 -21.87 -17.05
CA VAL A 53 -8.79 -22.34 -18.24
C VAL A 53 -9.52 -23.50 -18.92
N LEU A 54 -10.05 -24.47 -18.15
CA LEU A 54 -10.80 -25.59 -18.71
C LEU A 54 -12.10 -25.13 -19.36
N ARG A 55 -12.82 -24.20 -18.74
CA ARG A 55 -14.03 -23.60 -19.29
C ARG A 55 -13.73 -22.86 -20.59
N TRP A 56 -12.74 -21.97 -20.57
CA TRP A 56 -12.31 -21.25 -21.77
C TRP A 56 -11.90 -22.19 -22.90
N ARG A 57 -11.16 -23.25 -22.58
CA ARG A 57 -10.76 -24.30 -23.52
C ARG A 57 -11.97 -24.97 -24.20
N TYR A 58 -13.01 -25.29 -23.42
CA TYR A 58 -14.25 -25.88 -23.94
C TYR A 58 -15.00 -24.87 -24.83
N GLU A 59 -15.22 -23.65 -24.37
CA GLU A 59 -15.94 -22.59 -25.08
C GLU A 59 -15.32 -22.25 -26.45
N HIS A 60 -14.00 -22.42 -26.59
CA HIS A 60 -13.28 -22.14 -27.83
C HIS A 60 -13.00 -23.39 -28.67
N GLY A 61 -13.64 -24.52 -28.36
CA GLY A 61 -13.49 -25.75 -29.14
C GLY A 61 -12.09 -26.38 -29.06
N LEU A 62 -11.28 -26.03 -28.05
CA LEU A 62 -9.93 -26.58 -27.86
C LEU A 62 -9.89 -27.76 -26.91
N ALA A 63 -11.04 -28.20 -26.39
CA ALA A 63 -11.14 -29.38 -25.56
C ALA A 63 -10.91 -30.65 -26.42
N PRO A 64 -10.06 -31.60 -25.97
CA PRO A 64 -9.83 -32.81 -26.70
C PRO A 64 -11.10 -33.67 -26.76
N ALA A 65 -11.24 -34.45 -27.81
CA ALA A 65 -12.37 -35.39 -27.98
C ALA A 65 -12.42 -36.38 -26.81
N VAL A 66 -13.60 -36.84 -26.46
CA VAL A 66 -13.80 -37.95 -25.54
C VAL A 66 -13.62 -39.29 -26.28
N ASP A 67 -13.32 -40.34 -25.52
CA ASP A 67 -13.27 -41.71 -26.10
C ASP A 67 -14.67 -42.12 -26.53
N PRO A 68 -14.87 -42.52 -27.80
CA PRO A 68 -16.17 -42.90 -28.32
C PRO A 68 -16.72 -44.16 -27.72
N SER A 69 -15.92 -44.95 -27.01
CA SER A 69 -16.40 -46.18 -26.32
C SER A 69 -17.24 -45.87 -25.08
N ILE A 70 -17.18 -44.65 -24.52
CA ILE A 70 -18.00 -44.28 -23.36
C ILE A 70 -19.37 -43.78 -23.83
N VAL A 71 -20.41 -44.37 -23.31
CA VAL A 71 -21.80 -44.07 -23.66
C VAL A 71 -22.63 -43.95 -22.38
N HIS A 72 -23.46 -42.94 -22.30
CA HIS A 72 -24.39 -42.75 -21.19
C HIS A 72 -25.80 -43.20 -21.56
N VAL A 73 -26.47 -43.84 -20.61
CA VAL A 73 -27.90 -44.09 -20.66
C VAL A 73 -28.56 -43.37 -19.53
N ASP A 74 -29.27 -42.30 -19.90
CA ASP A 74 -29.87 -41.36 -18.97
C ASP A 74 -31.27 -41.84 -18.54
N VAL A 75 -31.41 -42.18 -17.27
CA VAL A 75 -32.71 -42.50 -16.67
C VAL A 75 -33.35 -41.16 -16.26
N THR A 76 -34.14 -40.60 -17.18
CA THR A 76 -34.79 -39.30 -16.99
C THR A 76 -36.06 -39.40 -16.16
N ARG A 77 -36.51 -38.29 -15.57
CA ARG A 77 -37.80 -38.21 -14.86
C ARG A 77 -38.96 -38.66 -15.77
N GLN A 78 -38.96 -38.26 -17.02
CA GLN A 78 -39.98 -38.62 -17.98
C GLN A 78 -40.00 -40.17 -18.26
N ALA A 79 -38.86 -40.84 -18.20
CA ALA A 79 -38.80 -42.29 -18.26
C ALA A 79 -39.37 -42.94 -17.00
N LEU A 80 -39.08 -42.36 -15.80
CA LEU A 80 -39.54 -42.88 -14.52
C LEU A 80 -41.04 -42.65 -14.28
N GLU A 81 -41.62 -41.57 -14.79
CA GLU A 81 -43.07 -41.30 -14.70
C GLU A 81 -43.92 -42.35 -15.39
N LYS A 82 -43.33 -43.14 -16.27
CA LYS A 82 -43.98 -44.28 -16.90
C LYS A 82 -43.86 -45.56 -16.08
N LEU A 83 -43.13 -45.54 -14.95
CA LEU A 83 -42.92 -46.68 -14.07
C LEU A 83 -43.78 -46.52 -12.79
N PRO A 84 -44.26 -47.63 -12.20
CA PRO A 84 -45.12 -47.61 -11.02
C PRO A 84 -44.50 -46.96 -9.79
N THR A 85 -43.18 -47.03 -9.64
CA THR A 85 -42.45 -46.68 -8.41
C THR A 85 -41.58 -45.44 -8.52
N LEU A 86 -41.52 -44.73 -9.65
CA LEU A 86 -40.62 -43.61 -9.92
C LEU A 86 -39.11 -43.93 -9.64
N GLU A 87 -38.78 -45.21 -9.60
CA GLU A 87 -37.41 -45.72 -9.44
C GLU A 87 -37.11 -46.72 -10.55
N LEU A 88 -35.81 -46.90 -10.86
CA LEU A 88 -35.40 -47.93 -11.82
C LEU A 88 -35.57 -49.29 -11.17
N GLU A 89 -36.66 -49.99 -11.59
CA GLU A 89 -36.96 -51.31 -11.09
C GLU A 89 -35.99 -52.38 -11.65
N TYR A 90 -35.84 -53.48 -10.91
CA TYR A 90 -34.96 -54.59 -11.30
C TYR A 90 -35.26 -55.15 -12.68
N GLN A 91 -36.54 -55.25 -13.05
CA GLN A 91 -36.95 -55.72 -14.37
C GLN A 91 -36.53 -54.78 -15.50
N ASN A 92 -36.60 -53.48 -15.25
CA ASN A 92 -36.19 -52.48 -16.21
C ASN A 92 -34.66 -52.44 -16.34
N ALA A 93 -33.94 -52.55 -15.22
CA ALA A 93 -32.47 -52.67 -15.24
C ALA A 93 -32.01 -53.93 -15.99
N ALA A 94 -32.66 -55.09 -15.78
CA ALA A 94 -32.39 -56.30 -16.53
C ALA A 94 -32.61 -56.11 -18.03
N THR A 95 -33.66 -55.38 -18.42
CA THR A 95 -33.94 -55.07 -19.83
C THR A 95 -32.85 -54.20 -20.42
N LEU A 96 -32.36 -53.12 -19.67
CA LEU A 96 -31.25 -52.27 -20.10
C LEU A 96 -29.94 -53.08 -20.27
N ILE A 97 -29.64 -54.02 -19.34
CA ILE A 97 -28.47 -54.90 -19.46
C ILE A 97 -28.56 -55.73 -20.77
N ARG A 98 -29.69 -56.34 -21.00
CA ARG A 98 -29.92 -57.15 -22.22
C ARG A 98 -29.80 -56.33 -23.48
N GLN A 99 -30.48 -55.16 -23.55
CA GLN A 99 -30.44 -54.33 -24.75
C GLN A 99 -29.02 -53.82 -25.01
N ALA A 100 -28.31 -53.25 -23.99
CA ALA A 100 -26.96 -52.73 -24.14
C ALA A 100 -25.96 -53.81 -24.56
N THR A 101 -26.05 -55.03 -23.96
CA THR A 101 -25.16 -56.10 -24.29
C THR A 101 -25.45 -56.67 -25.70
N GLU A 102 -26.70 -56.85 -26.13
CA GLU A 102 -27.04 -57.27 -27.48
C GLU A 102 -26.65 -56.20 -28.54
N LEU A 103 -26.65 -54.89 -28.20
CA LEU A 103 -26.12 -53.84 -29.05
C LEU A 103 -24.58 -53.82 -29.13
N GLY A 104 -23.90 -54.72 -28.40
CA GLY A 104 -22.45 -54.90 -28.46
C GLY A 104 -21.65 -54.29 -27.29
N ALA A 105 -22.29 -53.74 -26.26
CA ALA A 105 -21.58 -53.20 -25.11
C ALA A 105 -20.73 -54.29 -24.41
N ARG A 106 -19.49 -53.97 -24.11
CA ARG A 106 -18.57 -54.85 -23.39
C ARG A 106 -18.75 -54.74 -21.87
N VAL A 107 -19.02 -53.50 -21.38
CA VAL A 107 -19.27 -53.22 -19.97
C VAL A 107 -20.56 -52.43 -19.84
N VAL A 108 -21.43 -52.84 -18.88
CA VAL A 108 -22.60 -52.06 -18.46
C VAL A 108 -22.46 -51.76 -16.98
N ALA A 109 -22.40 -50.48 -16.63
CA ALA A 109 -22.19 -50.04 -15.24
C ALA A 109 -23.35 -49.17 -14.77
N PHE A 110 -23.82 -49.41 -13.56
CA PHE A 110 -24.89 -48.64 -12.93
C PHE A 110 -24.33 -47.71 -11.88
N ASP A 111 -24.52 -46.41 -12.07
CA ASP A 111 -24.32 -45.39 -11.05
C ASP A 111 -25.62 -45.21 -10.24
N VAL A 112 -26.16 -46.32 -9.82
CA VAL A 112 -27.41 -46.43 -9.06
C VAL A 112 -27.26 -47.54 -8.03
N VAL A 113 -27.58 -47.24 -6.78
CA VAL A 113 -27.64 -48.25 -5.72
C VAL A 113 -29.04 -48.81 -5.59
N PHE A 114 -29.18 -50.10 -5.84
CA PHE A 114 -30.45 -50.83 -5.71
C PHE A 114 -30.66 -51.20 -4.22
N GLY A 115 -31.24 -50.28 -3.45
CA GLY A 115 -31.30 -50.41 -1.99
C GLY A 115 -32.51 -51.15 -1.41
N ARG A 116 -33.55 -51.39 -2.23
CA ARG A 116 -34.83 -52.00 -1.80
C ARG A 116 -35.18 -53.19 -2.65
N GLY A 117 -35.78 -54.21 -2.04
CA GLY A 117 -36.25 -55.40 -2.72
C GLY A 117 -35.74 -56.70 -2.07
N ASP A 118 -36.35 -57.82 -2.45
CA ASP A 118 -35.94 -59.13 -2.01
C ASP A 118 -35.15 -59.86 -3.14
N GLN A 119 -34.65 -61.04 -2.83
CA GLN A 119 -33.85 -61.81 -3.76
C GLN A 119 -34.67 -62.24 -5.00
N ALA A 120 -35.98 -62.43 -4.89
CA ALA A 120 -36.84 -62.81 -6.01
C ALA A 120 -37.00 -61.64 -7.01
N MET A 121 -37.01 -60.39 -6.53
CA MET A 121 -37.04 -59.19 -7.38
C MET A 121 -35.76 -59.03 -8.18
N ALA A 122 -34.61 -59.44 -7.64
CA ALA A 122 -33.32 -59.34 -8.33
C ALA A 122 -33.03 -60.45 -9.34
N GLU A 123 -33.78 -61.55 -9.33
CA GLU A 123 -33.58 -62.68 -10.22
C GLU A 123 -33.48 -62.32 -11.73
N PRO A 124 -34.31 -61.39 -12.26
CA PRO A 124 -34.16 -60.95 -13.65
C PRO A 124 -32.79 -60.34 -13.95
N ILE A 125 -32.26 -59.43 -13.04
CA ILE A 125 -30.92 -58.85 -13.21
C ILE A 125 -29.86 -59.94 -13.17
N LEU A 126 -29.90 -60.83 -12.17
CA LEU A 126 -28.91 -61.89 -11.98
C LEU A 126 -28.83 -62.81 -13.22
N LYS A 127 -29.95 -63.12 -13.80
CA LYS A 127 -30.02 -63.92 -15.05
C LYS A 127 -29.33 -63.22 -16.22
N GLU A 128 -29.56 -61.94 -16.40
CA GLU A 128 -28.92 -61.19 -17.47
C GLU A 128 -27.40 -60.90 -17.17
N VAL A 129 -27.00 -60.83 -15.94
CA VAL A 129 -25.56 -60.71 -15.52
C VAL A 129 -24.86 -62.06 -15.87
N GLU A 130 -25.47 -63.21 -15.54
CA GLU A 130 -24.92 -64.53 -15.88
C GLU A 130 -24.80 -64.68 -17.37
N ARG A 131 -25.84 -64.29 -18.14
CA ARG A 131 -25.83 -64.35 -19.61
C ARG A 131 -24.68 -63.45 -20.15
N ALA A 132 -24.55 -62.19 -19.67
CA ALA A 132 -23.50 -61.31 -20.11
C ALA A 132 -22.10 -61.86 -19.81
N ARG A 133 -21.92 -62.47 -18.64
CA ARG A 133 -20.65 -63.14 -18.26
C ARG A 133 -20.32 -64.30 -19.19
N GLY A 134 -21.33 -65.11 -19.57
CA GLY A 134 -21.14 -66.20 -20.56
C GLY A 134 -20.69 -65.67 -21.93
N GLU A 135 -20.96 -64.40 -22.25
CA GLU A 135 -20.56 -63.76 -23.50
C GLU A 135 -19.26 -62.89 -23.34
N SER A 136 -18.50 -63.09 -22.27
CA SER A 136 -17.29 -62.27 -21.93
C SER A 136 -17.60 -60.80 -21.82
N ARG A 137 -18.73 -60.43 -21.20
CA ARG A 137 -19.17 -59.06 -20.92
C ARG A 137 -19.34 -58.88 -19.42
N SER A 138 -19.11 -57.66 -18.93
CA SER A 138 -19.16 -57.35 -17.52
C SER A 138 -20.32 -56.43 -17.18
N VAL A 139 -20.97 -56.69 -16.03
CA VAL A 139 -21.95 -55.78 -15.43
C VAL A 139 -21.44 -55.36 -14.08
N ILE A 140 -21.39 -54.04 -13.82
CA ILE A 140 -20.83 -53.46 -12.61
C ILE A 140 -21.91 -52.68 -11.87
N PHE A 141 -21.96 -52.83 -10.55
CA PHE A 141 -22.93 -52.14 -9.71
C PHE A 141 -22.26 -51.16 -8.77
N ALA A 142 -22.98 -50.06 -8.46
CA ALA A 142 -22.51 -49.05 -7.55
C ALA A 142 -22.49 -49.56 -6.09
N GLU A 143 -21.47 -49.15 -5.38
CA GLU A 143 -21.39 -49.20 -3.92
C GLU A 143 -21.04 -47.84 -3.36
N ALA A 144 -21.47 -47.57 -2.12
CA ALA A 144 -21.11 -46.32 -1.41
C ALA A 144 -20.54 -46.64 -0.03
N LEU A 145 -19.58 -45.86 0.39
CA LEU A 145 -19.08 -45.81 1.76
C LEU A 145 -19.71 -44.61 2.46
N LEU A 146 -20.51 -44.84 3.49
CA LEU A 146 -21.13 -43.74 4.26
C LEU A 146 -20.64 -43.79 5.71
N PRO A 147 -20.41 -42.64 6.35
CA PRO A 147 -20.09 -42.62 7.77
C PRO A 147 -21.30 -43.13 8.59
N SER A 148 -21.08 -44.15 9.40
CA SER A 148 -22.10 -44.67 10.30
C SER A 148 -22.33 -43.64 11.44
N ALA A 149 -23.61 -43.27 11.65
CA ALA A 149 -24.01 -42.36 12.71
C ALA A 149 -23.75 -42.92 14.12
N GLU A 150 -23.68 -44.26 14.28
CA GLU A 150 -23.52 -44.92 15.57
C GLU A 150 -22.05 -45.20 15.94
N SER A 151 -21.21 -45.52 14.97
CA SER A 151 -19.85 -45.99 15.25
C SER A 151 -18.74 -45.05 14.79
N GLY A 152 -19.05 -44.02 14.00
CA GLY A 152 -18.05 -43.13 13.36
C GLY A 152 -17.17 -43.85 12.33
N LYS A 153 -17.41 -45.13 12.06
CA LYS A 153 -16.71 -45.92 11.04
C LYS A 153 -17.48 -45.86 9.74
N GLU A 154 -16.78 -46.00 8.62
CA GLU A 154 -17.42 -46.10 7.33
C GLU A 154 -18.20 -47.41 7.19
N GLU A 155 -19.49 -47.30 6.87
CA GLU A 155 -20.36 -48.39 6.57
C GLU A 155 -20.54 -48.50 5.05
N ARG A 156 -20.37 -49.74 4.51
CA ARG A 156 -20.51 -49.98 3.09
C ARG A 156 -21.98 -50.28 2.76
N ILE A 157 -22.53 -49.44 1.89
CA ILE A 157 -23.84 -49.64 1.31
C ILE A 157 -23.65 -50.29 -0.06
N ARG A 158 -24.05 -51.55 -0.16
CA ARG A 158 -24.05 -52.32 -1.42
C ARG A 158 -25.44 -52.38 -2.02
N SER A 159 -25.51 -52.52 -3.33
CA SER A 159 -26.75 -52.85 -4.00
C SER A 159 -27.28 -54.19 -3.49
N PHE A 160 -28.49 -54.19 -2.95
CA PHE A 160 -29.17 -55.41 -2.48
C PHE A 160 -29.78 -56.16 -3.66
N PRO A 161 -29.85 -57.46 -3.70
CA PRO A 161 -29.41 -58.52 -2.80
C PRO A 161 -28.02 -59.12 -3.16
N PHE A 162 -27.14 -58.38 -3.77
CA PHE A 162 -25.86 -58.83 -4.31
C PHE A 162 -24.80 -59.10 -3.20
N ARG A 163 -25.15 -58.97 -1.92
CA ARG A 163 -24.26 -59.22 -0.78
C ARG A 163 -23.67 -60.64 -0.74
N GLU A 164 -24.42 -61.61 -1.23
CA GLU A 164 -24.04 -63.03 -1.16
C GLU A 164 -23.32 -63.55 -2.41
N ARG A 165 -23.32 -62.79 -3.51
CA ARG A 165 -22.64 -63.14 -4.75
C ARG A 165 -21.52 -62.20 -5.07
N ALA A 166 -20.35 -62.68 -5.43
CA ALA A 166 -19.19 -61.88 -5.85
C ALA A 166 -19.46 -61.29 -7.24
N LEU A 167 -20.21 -60.20 -7.29
CA LEU A 167 -20.41 -59.38 -8.50
C LEU A 167 -19.42 -58.26 -8.54
N PRO A 168 -18.94 -57.83 -9.72
CA PRO A 168 -18.09 -56.68 -9.85
C PRO A 168 -18.81 -55.42 -9.37
N THR A 169 -18.17 -54.69 -8.47
CA THR A 169 -18.70 -53.43 -7.91
C THR A 169 -17.69 -52.30 -8.05
N GLY A 170 -18.19 -51.07 -7.99
CA GLY A 170 -17.36 -49.87 -7.97
C GLY A 170 -17.91 -48.81 -7.03
N LEU A 171 -17.02 -48.16 -6.27
CA LEU A 171 -17.38 -47.08 -5.35
C LEU A 171 -17.77 -45.81 -6.10
N ILE A 172 -18.89 -45.24 -5.68
CA ILE A 172 -19.41 -43.98 -6.24
C ILE A 172 -19.10 -42.76 -5.35
N ASN A 173 -18.34 -42.96 -4.28
CA ASN A 173 -17.95 -41.87 -3.41
C ASN A 173 -17.05 -40.87 -4.15
N VAL A 174 -17.40 -39.61 -4.04
CA VAL A 174 -16.63 -38.49 -4.59
C VAL A 174 -16.49 -37.41 -3.56
N HIS A 175 -15.34 -36.73 -3.56
CA HIS A 175 -15.04 -35.67 -2.63
C HIS A 175 -14.97 -34.33 -3.39
N ALA A 176 -15.57 -33.30 -2.81
CA ALA A 176 -15.42 -31.92 -3.30
C ALA A 176 -14.20 -31.25 -2.70
N ASP A 177 -13.58 -30.37 -3.46
CA ASP A 177 -12.55 -29.46 -2.93
C ASP A 177 -13.14 -28.54 -1.86
N GLY A 178 -12.29 -27.81 -1.14
CA GLY A 178 -12.71 -26.92 -0.08
C GLY A 178 -13.68 -25.79 -0.50
N ASP A 179 -13.82 -25.53 -1.80
CA ASP A 179 -14.80 -24.59 -2.38
C ASP A 179 -16.08 -25.27 -2.92
N GLY A 180 -16.27 -26.56 -2.64
CA GLY A 180 -17.43 -27.33 -3.06
C GLY A 180 -17.40 -27.78 -4.53
N VAL A 181 -16.31 -27.59 -5.26
CA VAL A 181 -16.17 -27.96 -6.66
C VAL A 181 -15.49 -29.32 -6.78
N LEU A 182 -16.02 -30.17 -7.64
CA LEU A 182 -15.53 -31.52 -7.90
C LEU A 182 -14.42 -31.47 -8.97
N ARG A 183 -13.16 -31.50 -8.55
CA ARG A 183 -12.00 -31.44 -9.45
C ARG A 183 -11.07 -32.62 -9.33
N GLN A 184 -11.20 -33.36 -8.24
CA GLN A 184 -10.31 -34.45 -7.90
C GLN A 184 -11.09 -35.78 -7.92
N TYR A 185 -10.38 -36.86 -8.16
CA TYR A 185 -10.94 -38.18 -8.22
C TYR A 185 -9.99 -39.21 -7.61
N ASP A 186 -10.54 -40.05 -6.74
CA ASP A 186 -9.84 -41.18 -6.16
C ASP A 186 -10.15 -42.43 -6.98
N TYR A 187 -9.18 -43.00 -7.68
CA TYR A 187 -9.38 -44.21 -8.45
C TYR A 187 -9.64 -45.46 -7.59
N ALA A 188 -9.14 -45.45 -6.35
CA ALA A 188 -9.49 -46.46 -5.36
C ALA A 188 -9.49 -45.86 -3.97
N GLN A 189 -10.38 -46.34 -3.12
CA GLN A 189 -10.50 -45.87 -1.74
C GLN A 189 -10.14 -47.00 -0.77
N ARG A 190 -9.53 -46.63 0.38
CA ARG A 190 -9.17 -47.61 1.40
C ARG A 190 -10.39 -47.95 2.24
N SER A 191 -10.71 -49.26 2.33
CA SER A 191 -11.75 -49.79 3.19
C SER A 191 -11.13 -50.85 4.09
N GLY A 192 -10.83 -50.51 5.34
CA GLY A 192 -10.06 -51.38 6.24
C GLY A 192 -8.61 -51.58 5.75
N ASP A 193 -8.24 -52.86 5.51
CA ASP A 193 -6.90 -53.24 5.03
C ASP A 193 -6.84 -53.41 3.50
N LYS A 194 -7.95 -53.23 2.81
CA LYS A 194 -8.05 -53.40 1.34
C LYS A 194 -8.34 -52.05 0.65
N TYR A 195 -7.97 -51.99 -0.61
CA TYR A 195 -8.39 -50.93 -1.50
C TYR A 195 -9.57 -51.44 -2.35
N GLU A 196 -10.52 -50.55 -2.57
CA GLU A 196 -11.70 -50.84 -3.40
C GLU A 196 -11.70 -49.89 -4.60
N PRO A 197 -11.97 -50.36 -5.81
CA PRO A 197 -11.96 -49.52 -7.01
C PRO A 197 -13.15 -48.57 -7.00
N SER A 198 -12.93 -47.35 -7.48
CA SER A 198 -14.04 -46.48 -7.85
C SER A 198 -14.73 -46.98 -9.12
N LEU A 199 -15.97 -46.53 -9.38
CA LEU A 199 -16.76 -46.96 -10.52
C LEU A 199 -16.00 -46.76 -11.85
N GLY A 200 -15.31 -45.64 -12.03
CA GLY A 200 -14.50 -45.37 -13.23
C GLY A 200 -13.35 -46.36 -13.42
N LEU A 201 -12.62 -46.72 -12.37
CA LEU A 201 -11.54 -47.70 -12.42
C LEU A 201 -12.10 -49.11 -12.63
N ALA A 202 -13.18 -49.48 -11.93
CA ALA A 202 -13.83 -50.79 -12.11
C ALA A 202 -14.28 -51.01 -13.55
N CYS A 203 -14.89 -50.00 -14.20
CA CYS A 203 -15.24 -50.01 -15.60
C CYS A 203 -14.03 -50.22 -16.52
N TYR A 204 -12.95 -49.52 -16.26
CA TYR A 204 -11.71 -49.61 -17.03
C TYR A 204 -11.12 -51.04 -16.97
N LEU A 205 -10.98 -51.59 -15.75
CA LEU A 205 -10.41 -52.91 -15.52
C LEU A 205 -11.27 -54.03 -16.16
N ALA A 206 -12.60 -53.95 -15.99
CA ALA A 206 -13.54 -54.88 -16.63
C ALA A 206 -13.48 -54.79 -18.16
N TRP A 207 -13.32 -53.59 -18.71
CA TRP A 207 -13.16 -53.38 -20.15
C TRP A 207 -11.84 -53.95 -20.69
N ARG A 208 -10.79 -54.00 -19.84
CA ARG A 208 -9.47 -54.59 -20.13
C ARG A 208 -9.38 -56.08 -19.76
N ASP A 209 -10.45 -56.66 -19.23
CA ASP A 209 -10.47 -58.04 -18.75
C ASP A 209 -9.47 -58.34 -17.61
N VAL A 210 -9.26 -57.35 -16.76
CA VAL A 210 -8.40 -57.48 -15.57
C VAL A 210 -9.24 -57.75 -14.33
N ASP A 211 -8.97 -58.88 -13.67
CA ASP A 211 -9.62 -59.25 -12.40
C ASP A 211 -9.05 -58.43 -11.25
N TRP A 212 -9.90 -57.64 -10.58
CA TRP A 212 -9.48 -56.83 -9.44
C TRP A 212 -8.86 -57.66 -8.32
N ASP A 213 -9.44 -58.82 -8.01
CA ASP A 213 -9.01 -59.63 -6.85
C ASP A 213 -7.70 -60.39 -7.10
N LYS A 214 -7.37 -60.68 -8.36
CA LYS A 214 -6.23 -61.54 -8.73
C LYS A 214 -5.15 -60.83 -9.52
N GLY A 215 -5.54 -59.81 -10.30
CA GLY A 215 -4.66 -59.17 -11.27
C GLY A 215 -3.96 -57.92 -10.77
N ILE A 216 -4.31 -57.42 -9.58
CA ILE A 216 -3.79 -56.18 -9.07
C ILE A 216 -2.92 -56.36 -7.82
N THR A 217 -1.77 -55.75 -7.84
CA THR A 217 -0.80 -55.76 -6.73
C THR A 217 -0.53 -54.34 -6.24
N CYS A 218 -0.15 -54.20 -4.97
CA CYS A 218 0.33 -52.98 -4.38
C CYS A 218 1.84 -53.08 -4.10
N PRO A 219 2.72 -52.82 -5.08
CA PRO A 219 4.16 -53.00 -4.92
C PRO A 219 4.75 -52.07 -3.87
N ARG A 220 4.09 -50.95 -3.59
CA ARG A 220 4.42 -49.98 -2.54
C ARG A 220 3.14 -49.26 -2.09
N PRO A 221 3.11 -48.71 -0.85
CA PRO A 221 1.96 -47.97 -0.37
C PRO A 221 1.54 -46.84 -1.34
N GLY A 222 0.25 -46.83 -1.71
CA GLY A 222 -0.29 -45.78 -2.56
C GLY A 222 -0.06 -45.99 -4.06
N VAL A 223 0.39 -47.16 -4.53
CA VAL A 223 0.54 -47.48 -5.95
C VAL A 223 -0.10 -48.83 -6.28
N LEU A 224 -1.03 -48.82 -7.18
CA LEU A 224 -1.60 -50.03 -7.78
C LEU A 224 -0.80 -50.40 -9.03
N ARG A 225 -0.57 -51.71 -9.21
CA ARG A 225 0.09 -52.24 -10.38
C ARG A 225 -0.68 -53.45 -10.91
N TRP A 226 -0.90 -53.49 -12.23
CA TRP A 226 -1.47 -54.61 -12.94
C TRP A 226 -0.78 -54.78 -14.29
N GLU A 227 -1.06 -55.90 -14.94
CA GLU A 227 -0.57 -56.22 -16.27
C GLU A 227 -1.70 -56.12 -17.28
N GLU A 228 -1.47 -55.45 -18.38
CA GLU A 228 -2.41 -55.33 -19.49
C GLU A 228 -1.83 -55.96 -20.76
N ILE A 229 -2.68 -56.59 -21.53
CA ILE A 229 -2.34 -56.98 -22.89
C ILE A 229 -2.35 -55.70 -23.75
N SER A 230 -1.28 -55.45 -24.50
CA SER A 230 -1.19 -54.31 -25.40
C SER A 230 -2.33 -54.30 -26.44
N SER A 231 -2.62 -53.12 -26.99
CA SER A 231 -3.71 -52.94 -27.95
C SER A 231 -3.54 -53.74 -29.22
N ASP A 232 -2.33 -54.18 -29.55
CA ASP A 232 -1.98 -55.04 -30.67
C ASP A 232 -1.92 -56.55 -30.31
N PHE A 233 -2.26 -56.89 -29.05
CA PHE A 233 -2.24 -58.24 -28.49
C PHE A 233 -0.90 -58.97 -28.53
N THR A 234 0.20 -58.21 -28.66
CA THR A 234 1.53 -58.81 -28.84
C THR A 234 2.39 -58.76 -27.58
N THR A 235 2.14 -57.85 -26.67
CA THR A 235 2.97 -57.67 -25.47
C THR A 235 2.11 -57.43 -24.21
N ILE A 236 2.62 -57.91 -23.05
CA ILE A 236 2.07 -57.60 -21.73
C ILE A 236 2.82 -56.40 -21.19
N GLU A 237 2.11 -55.34 -20.90
CA GLU A 237 2.67 -54.10 -20.34
C GLU A 237 2.25 -53.90 -18.88
N PRO A 238 3.19 -53.68 -17.96
CA PRO A 238 2.84 -53.32 -16.60
C PRO A 238 2.24 -51.91 -16.54
N ARG A 239 1.20 -51.74 -15.76
CA ARG A 239 0.55 -50.45 -15.47
C ARG A 239 0.69 -50.12 -14.01
N GLU A 240 0.97 -48.89 -13.75
CA GLU A 240 0.97 -48.34 -12.39
C GLU A 240 0.04 -47.11 -12.30
N LEU A 241 -0.72 -47.04 -11.24
CA LEU A 241 -1.62 -45.95 -10.92
C LEU A 241 -1.40 -45.50 -9.49
N THR A 242 -1.21 -44.20 -9.30
CA THR A 242 -1.15 -43.64 -7.95
C THR A 242 -2.55 -43.58 -7.32
N LEU A 243 -2.62 -43.93 -6.05
CA LEU A 243 -3.84 -43.82 -5.25
C LEU A 243 -4.06 -42.41 -4.68
N ALA A 244 -3.11 -41.48 -4.90
CA ALA A 244 -3.36 -40.07 -4.59
C ALA A 244 -4.46 -39.51 -5.49
N PRO A 245 -5.31 -38.60 -4.98
CA PRO A 245 -6.34 -37.95 -5.78
C PRO A 245 -5.75 -37.34 -7.06
N VAL A 246 -6.37 -37.59 -8.19
CA VAL A 246 -5.95 -37.05 -9.49
C VAL A 246 -6.85 -35.91 -9.92
N LEU A 247 -6.28 -34.91 -10.61
CA LEU A 247 -7.06 -33.82 -11.20
C LEU A 247 -7.75 -34.29 -12.47
N LEU A 248 -9.06 -34.12 -12.50
CA LEU A 248 -9.90 -34.50 -13.66
C LEU A 248 -9.73 -33.51 -14.82
N ASN A 249 -9.57 -34.07 -16.00
CA ASN A 249 -9.43 -33.30 -17.23
C ASN A 249 -10.79 -33.17 -17.92
N TYR A 250 -11.71 -32.40 -17.37
CA TYR A 250 -13.03 -32.18 -17.94
C TYR A 250 -12.97 -31.68 -19.38
N ARG A 251 -13.74 -32.35 -20.28
CA ARG A 251 -13.82 -32.06 -21.72
C ARG A 251 -15.01 -31.19 -22.06
N SER A 252 -16.19 -31.52 -21.52
CA SER A 252 -17.44 -30.79 -21.70
C SER A 252 -18.32 -30.88 -20.44
N PRO A 253 -19.28 -29.95 -20.26
CA PRO A 253 -20.39 -30.20 -19.33
C PRO A 253 -21.27 -31.33 -19.79
N TRP A 254 -22.16 -31.85 -18.93
CA TRP A 254 -23.06 -32.95 -19.26
C TRP A 254 -23.90 -32.69 -20.52
N SER A 255 -24.47 -31.51 -20.62
CA SER A 255 -25.27 -31.07 -21.77
C SER A 255 -24.44 -30.54 -22.94
N GLY A 256 -23.15 -30.84 -22.98
CA GLY A 256 -22.25 -30.38 -24.04
C GLY A 256 -22.54 -31.04 -25.38
N SER A 257 -21.93 -30.51 -26.42
CA SER A 257 -22.07 -31.03 -27.80
C SER A 257 -20.70 -31.10 -28.50
N GLY A 258 -20.66 -31.80 -29.61
CA GLY A 258 -19.47 -31.98 -30.43
C GLY A 258 -18.53 -33.08 -29.94
N PRO A 259 -17.30 -33.17 -30.48
CA PRO A 259 -16.39 -34.31 -30.21
C PRO A 259 -15.90 -34.40 -28.76
N ALA A 260 -15.97 -33.30 -28.01
CA ALA A 260 -15.58 -33.26 -26.60
C ALA A 260 -16.69 -33.73 -25.64
N ALA A 261 -17.92 -33.97 -26.14
CA ALA A 261 -19.07 -34.43 -25.36
C ALA A 261 -19.22 -35.94 -25.42
N PHE A 262 -19.68 -36.53 -24.31
CA PHE A 262 -20.05 -37.93 -24.28
C PHE A 262 -21.33 -38.17 -25.12
N ARG A 263 -21.50 -39.40 -25.57
CA ARG A 263 -22.72 -39.81 -26.24
C ARG A 263 -23.78 -40.16 -25.20
N HIS A 264 -24.98 -39.64 -25.38
CA HIS A 264 -26.11 -39.84 -24.47
C HIS A 264 -27.29 -40.49 -25.22
N TYR A 265 -27.94 -41.43 -24.59
CA TYR A 265 -29.21 -41.96 -24.96
C TYR A 265 -30.14 -41.94 -23.75
N ASP A 266 -31.37 -41.50 -23.90
CA ASP A 266 -32.36 -41.80 -22.88
C ASP A 266 -32.83 -43.29 -23.03
N VAL A 267 -33.54 -43.78 -22.00
CA VAL A 267 -34.02 -45.17 -21.97
C VAL A 267 -34.88 -45.51 -23.19
N ALA A 268 -35.71 -44.56 -23.68
CA ALA A 268 -36.56 -44.78 -24.86
C ALA A 268 -35.73 -44.81 -26.15
N GLN A 269 -34.77 -43.92 -26.30
CA GLN A 269 -33.84 -43.91 -27.43
C GLN A 269 -33.00 -45.19 -27.50
N LEU A 270 -32.52 -45.69 -26.36
CA LEU A 270 -31.80 -46.97 -26.33
C LEU A 270 -32.69 -48.13 -26.79
N SER A 271 -33.95 -48.16 -26.35
CA SER A 271 -34.92 -49.20 -26.76
C SER A 271 -35.25 -49.08 -28.24
N GLU A 272 -35.41 -47.91 -28.81
CA GLU A 272 -35.61 -47.69 -30.25
C GLU A 272 -34.37 -48.10 -31.04
N LEU A 273 -33.18 -47.76 -30.58
CA LEU A 273 -31.91 -48.17 -31.17
C LEU A 273 -31.78 -49.69 -31.16
N TYR A 274 -32.22 -50.37 -30.08
CA TYR A 274 -32.23 -51.82 -29.95
C TYR A 274 -33.16 -52.45 -30.96
N GLU A 275 -34.43 -52.05 -31.08
CA GLU A 275 -35.39 -52.56 -31.99
C GLU A 275 -34.97 -52.40 -33.49
N THR A 276 -34.36 -51.26 -33.80
CA THR A 276 -33.87 -50.98 -35.15
C THR A 276 -32.64 -51.83 -35.47
N SER A 277 -31.72 -51.96 -34.55
CA SER A 277 -30.48 -52.73 -34.72
C SER A 277 -30.73 -54.21 -34.78
N ARG A 278 -31.74 -54.73 -34.06
CA ARG A 278 -32.14 -56.09 -34.08
C ARG A 278 -32.60 -56.51 -35.48
N LYS A 279 -33.29 -55.62 -36.20
CA LYS A 279 -33.74 -55.90 -37.60
C LYS A 279 -32.56 -55.91 -38.58
N SER A 280 -31.55 -55.03 -38.34
CA SER A 280 -30.39 -54.93 -39.24
C SER A 280 -29.18 -55.76 -38.79
N LYS A 281 -29.26 -56.46 -37.67
CA LYS A 281 -28.15 -57.20 -37.02
C LYS A 281 -26.92 -56.28 -36.74
N ALA A 282 -27.14 -55.01 -36.60
CA ALA A 282 -26.07 -54.04 -36.27
C ALA A 282 -25.74 -54.00 -34.75
N GLN A 283 -24.49 -53.76 -34.42
CA GLN A 283 -24.05 -53.62 -33.06
C GLN A 283 -23.42 -52.20 -32.86
N PRO A 284 -24.23 -51.16 -32.76
CA PRO A 284 -23.77 -49.77 -32.70
C PRO A 284 -23.01 -49.44 -31.44
N LEU A 285 -23.05 -50.27 -30.40
CA LEU A 285 -22.32 -50.14 -29.16
C LEU A 285 -21.16 -51.15 -29.05
N THR A 286 -20.63 -51.61 -30.17
CA THR A 286 -19.52 -52.56 -30.18
C THR A 286 -18.36 -52.06 -29.32
N ASN A 287 -17.97 -52.92 -28.35
CA ASN A 287 -16.90 -52.64 -27.40
C ASN A 287 -17.12 -51.39 -26.51
N ALA A 288 -18.34 -50.89 -26.38
CA ALA A 288 -18.66 -49.74 -25.54
C ALA A 288 -18.70 -50.07 -24.04
N ILE A 289 -18.46 -49.03 -23.25
CA ILE A 289 -18.71 -48.97 -21.81
C ILE A 289 -19.97 -48.13 -21.63
N VAL A 290 -21.05 -48.74 -21.20
CA VAL A 290 -22.36 -48.09 -21.02
C VAL A 290 -22.51 -47.72 -19.53
N LEU A 291 -22.66 -46.45 -19.23
CA LEU A 291 -22.92 -45.94 -17.87
C LEU A 291 -24.39 -45.57 -17.75
N VAL A 292 -25.11 -46.22 -16.85
CA VAL A 292 -26.53 -45.96 -16.57
C VAL A 292 -26.65 -45.14 -15.32
N SER A 293 -27.29 -43.98 -15.40
CA SER A 293 -27.43 -43.06 -14.25
C SER A 293 -28.74 -42.27 -14.29
N TYR A 294 -29.15 -41.76 -13.12
CA TYR A 294 -30.28 -40.84 -13.05
C TYR A 294 -29.88 -39.45 -13.56
N TYR A 295 -30.74 -38.84 -14.38
CA TYR A 295 -30.56 -37.48 -14.88
C TYR A 295 -31.87 -36.68 -14.86
N GLY A 296 -31.83 -35.50 -14.28
CA GLY A 296 -32.93 -34.53 -14.27
C GLY A 296 -33.20 -33.88 -12.89
N ALA A 297 -34.01 -32.84 -12.89
CA ALA A 297 -34.30 -32.07 -11.67
C ALA A 297 -34.99 -32.98 -10.62
N GLY A 298 -34.41 -33.06 -9.42
CA GLY A 298 -34.94 -33.84 -8.30
C GLY A 298 -34.64 -35.34 -8.33
N LEU A 299 -33.87 -35.81 -9.31
CA LEU A 299 -33.58 -37.24 -9.49
C LEU A 299 -32.09 -37.51 -9.29
N GLY A 300 -31.35 -36.86 -8.70
CA GLY A 300 -29.99 -37.32 -8.72
C GLY A 300 -29.02 -36.57 -7.84
N ASP A 301 -27.94 -37.23 -7.65
CA ASP A 301 -26.76 -36.75 -7.00
C ASP A 301 -26.02 -35.80 -7.95
N VAL A 302 -26.19 -34.49 -7.72
CA VAL A 302 -25.59 -33.43 -8.54
C VAL A 302 -24.48 -32.72 -7.79
N GLY A 303 -23.52 -32.18 -8.52
CA GLY A 303 -22.42 -31.40 -7.97
C GLY A 303 -21.95 -30.32 -8.92
N THR A 304 -21.10 -29.45 -8.44
CA THR A 304 -20.45 -28.38 -9.23
C THR A 304 -19.12 -28.93 -9.75
N THR A 305 -18.90 -28.86 -11.06
CA THR A 305 -17.62 -29.18 -11.69
C THR A 305 -16.84 -27.91 -12.09
N SER A 306 -15.65 -28.09 -12.63
CA SER A 306 -14.85 -26.99 -13.19
C SER A 306 -15.55 -26.29 -14.36
N LEU A 307 -16.46 -26.92 -15.05
CA LEU A 307 -17.11 -26.37 -16.25
C LEU A 307 -18.49 -25.78 -15.96
N ALA A 308 -19.29 -26.44 -15.11
CA ALA A 308 -20.66 -26.02 -14.84
C ALA A 308 -21.15 -26.49 -13.46
N ALA A 309 -22.14 -25.77 -12.91
CA ALA A 309 -22.89 -26.20 -11.74
C ALA A 309 -23.94 -27.28 -12.08
N ASN A 310 -24.44 -27.95 -11.05
CA ASN A 310 -25.55 -28.93 -11.15
C ASN A 310 -25.30 -30.02 -12.17
N GLN A 311 -24.07 -30.51 -12.24
CA GLN A 311 -23.72 -31.64 -13.10
C GLN A 311 -23.99 -32.97 -12.38
N PRO A 312 -24.50 -34.01 -13.08
CA PRO A 312 -24.62 -35.36 -12.51
C PRO A 312 -23.24 -35.88 -12.08
N ARG A 313 -23.15 -36.49 -10.91
CA ARG A 313 -21.85 -36.98 -10.40
C ARG A 313 -21.26 -38.11 -11.23
N VAL A 314 -22.05 -38.85 -11.97
CA VAL A 314 -21.56 -39.84 -12.94
C VAL A 314 -20.57 -39.21 -13.95
N LEU A 315 -20.66 -37.91 -14.24
CA LEU A 315 -19.71 -37.21 -15.09
C LEU A 315 -18.27 -37.28 -14.56
N LEU A 316 -18.07 -37.38 -13.24
CA LEU A 316 -16.75 -37.58 -12.66
C LEU A 316 -16.20 -38.96 -13.01
N HIS A 317 -17.04 -40.01 -12.86
CA HIS A 317 -16.68 -41.39 -13.19
C HIS A 317 -16.36 -41.53 -14.67
N SER A 318 -17.16 -40.90 -15.53
CA SER A 318 -16.95 -40.90 -16.99
C SER A 318 -15.69 -40.15 -17.38
N THR A 319 -15.44 -38.97 -16.74
CA THR A 319 -14.23 -38.19 -17.01
C THR A 319 -12.98 -38.94 -16.54
N ALA A 320 -13.01 -39.54 -15.35
CA ALA A 320 -11.91 -40.36 -14.84
C ALA A 320 -11.64 -41.59 -15.73
N LEU A 321 -12.71 -42.28 -16.16
CA LEU A 321 -12.63 -43.38 -17.09
C LEU A 321 -12.02 -42.93 -18.43
N ASN A 322 -12.47 -41.82 -18.98
CA ASN A 322 -11.92 -41.25 -20.20
C ASN A 322 -10.44 -40.88 -20.07
N ASP A 323 -10.07 -40.35 -18.92
CA ASP A 323 -8.66 -40.01 -18.63
C ASP A 323 -7.77 -41.24 -18.54
N LEU A 324 -8.31 -42.40 -18.03
CA LEU A 324 -7.62 -43.68 -18.04
C LEU A 324 -7.48 -44.25 -19.47
N LEU A 325 -8.55 -44.23 -20.26
CA LEU A 325 -8.55 -44.77 -21.64
C LEU A 325 -7.58 -43.97 -22.53
N GLN A 326 -7.60 -42.66 -22.43
CA GLN A 326 -6.75 -41.79 -23.24
C GLN A 326 -5.40 -41.45 -22.59
N ARG A 327 -5.16 -41.84 -21.31
CA ARG A 327 -3.97 -41.51 -20.51
C ARG A 327 -3.69 -40.01 -20.42
N ASN A 328 -4.74 -39.23 -20.27
CA ASN A 328 -4.70 -37.79 -20.42
C ASN A 328 -5.34 -37.06 -19.22
N TRP A 329 -5.01 -37.50 -18.00
CA TRP A 329 -5.36 -36.79 -16.79
C TRP A 329 -4.44 -35.57 -16.57
N LEU A 330 -4.90 -34.57 -15.81
CA LEU A 330 -4.10 -33.40 -15.45
C LEU A 330 -3.06 -33.78 -14.38
N LYS A 331 -1.85 -33.28 -14.54
CA LYS A 331 -0.72 -33.52 -13.64
C LYS A 331 -0.27 -32.24 -12.99
N ARG A 332 -0.08 -32.23 -11.69
CA ARG A 332 0.58 -31.12 -11.04
C ARG A 332 2.09 -31.15 -11.30
N THR A 333 2.67 -29.97 -11.47
CA THR A 333 4.13 -29.83 -11.47
C THR A 333 4.69 -30.25 -10.11
N ALA A 334 5.93 -30.73 -10.11
CA ALA A 334 6.60 -31.05 -8.86
C ALA A 334 6.85 -29.78 -8.04
N ARG A 335 6.69 -29.84 -6.73
CA ARG A 335 6.83 -28.69 -5.82
C ARG A 335 8.15 -27.91 -5.99
N TRP A 336 9.23 -28.60 -6.37
CA TRP A 336 10.51 -27.94 -6.62
C TRP A 336 10.47 -27.02 -7.85
N VAL A 337 9.63 -27.32 -8.86
CA VAL A 337 9.44 -26.46 -10.05
C VAL A 337 8.76 -25.16 -9.64
N ASP A 338 7.74 -25.25 -8.80
CA ASP A 338 7.01 -24.08 -8.29
C ASP A 338 7.91 -23.23 -7.37
N ALA A 339 8.73 -23.88 -6.54
CA ALA A 339 9.74 -23.19 -5.74
C ALA A 339 10.78 -22.45 -6.61
N LEU A 340 11.25 -23.08 -7.71
CA LEU A 340 12.15 -22.43 -8.66
C LEU A 340 11.48 -21.24 -9.37
N ALA A 341 10.19 -21.34 -9.70
CA ALA A 341 9.43 -20.23 -10.26
C ALA A 341 9.41 -19.03 -9.29
N ILE A 342 9.20 -19.27 -7.99
CA ILE A 342 9.27 -18.22 -6.95
C ILE A 342 10.67 -17.65 -6.86
N LEU A 343 11.71 -18.48 -6.83
CA LEU A 343 13.10 -18.01 -6.73
C LEU A 343 13.52 -17.20 -7.96
N SER A 344 12.99 -17.52 -9.15
CA SER A 344 13.25 -16.74 -10.37
C SER A 344 12.80 -15.28 -10.27
N LEU A 345 11.83 -14.98 -9.39
CA LEU A 345 11.38 -13.60 -9.13
C LEU A 345 12.49 -12.72 -8.54
N ILE A 346 13.50 -13.32 -7.89
CA ILE A 346 14.69 -12.59 -7.42
C ILE A 346 15.40 -11.95 -8.62
N LEU A 347 15.54 -12.69 -9.72
CA LEU A 347 16.15 -12.18 -10.93
C LEU A 347 15.31 -11.05 -11.56
N VAL A 348 13.99 -11.23 -11.62
CA VAL A 348 13.07 -10.20 -12.11
C VAL A 348 13.14 -8.94 -11.24
N GLY A 349 13.19 -9.10 -9.93
CA GLY A 349 13.40 -8.00 -8.97
C GLY A 349 14.75 -7.30 -9.16
N ALA A 350 15.82 -8.05 -9.46
CA ALA A 350 17.13 -7.48 -9.76
C ALA A 350 17.10 -6.61 -11.03
N VAL A 351 16.44 -7.09 -12.08
CA VAL A 351 16.24 -6.30 -13.32
C VAL A 351 15.39 -5.06 -13.04
N ALA A 352 14.32 -5.18 -12.27
CA ALA A 352 13.45 -4.05 -11.90
C ALA A 352 14.21 -2.93 -11.18
N LYS A 353 15.30 -3.24 -10.47
CA LYS A 353 16.16 -2.27 -9.79
C LYS A 353 16.94 -1.38 -10.74
N LEU A 354 17.27 -1.86 -11.94
CA LEU A 354 17.98 -1.06 -12.95
C LEU A 354 17.15 0.14 -13.40
N PHE A 355 15.84 0.09 -13.22
CA PHE A 355 14.90 1.13 -13.62
C PHE A 355 14.34 1.84 -12.39
N ARG A 356 14.56 3.14 -12.31
CA ARG A 356 14.14 3.96 -11.14
C ARG A 356 12.67 4.38 -11.14
N GLY A 357 11.97 4.29 -12.28
CA GLY A 357 10.58 4.75 -12.43
C GLY A 357 9.56 3.84 -11.75
N THR A 358 8.65 4.40 -10.96
CA THR A 358 7.52 3.65 -10.36
C THR A 358 6.57 3.11 -11.42
N LEU A 359 6.32 3.87 -12.48
CA LEU A 359 5.50 3.44 -13.62
C LEU A 359 6.08 2.19 -14.29
N PHE A 360 7.39 2.13 -14.50
CA PHE A 360 8.06 0.96 -15.06
C PHE A 360 7.83 -0.28 -14.20
N LEU A 361 7.96 -0.15 -12.88
CA LEU A 361 7.71 -1.27 -11.95
C LEU A 361 6.27 -1.79 -12.06
N LEU A 362 5.28 -0.91 -12.14
CA LEU A 362 3.88 -1.28 -12.32
C LEU A 362 3.63 -1.96 -13.68
N LEU A 363 4.19 -1.43 -14.76
CA LEU A 363 4.07 -2.05 -16.08
C LEU A 363 4.75 -3.43 -16.13
N LEU A 364 5.91 -3.57 -15.52
CA LEU A 364 6.62 -4.86 -15.41
C LEU A 364 5.80 -5.87 -14.60
N TRP A 365 5.16 -5.43 -13.51
CA TRP A 365 4.27 -6.27 -12.72
C TRP A 365 3.06 -6.74 -13.54
N ILE A 366 2.32 -5.82 -14.19
CA ILE A 366 1.17 -6.17 -15.04
C ILE A 366 1.60 -7.16 -16.12
N PHE A 367 2.67 -6.84 -16.85
CA PHE A 367 3.18 -7.68 -17.94
C PHE A 367 3.56 -9.07 -17.46
N SER A 368 4.30 -9.19 -16.36
CA SER A 368 4.77 -10.49 -15.85
C SER A 368 3.64 -11.35 -15.31
N VAL A 369 2.63 -10.76 -14.63
CA VAL A 369 1.44 -11.49 -14.16
C VAL A 369 0.59 -11.96 -15.35
N ALA A 370 0.36 -11.10 -16.34
CA ALA A 370 -0.35 -11.46 -17.56
C ALA A 370 0.38 -12.57 -18.34
N LEU A 371 1.70 -12.47 -18.47
CA LEU A 371 2.54 -13.48 -19.12
C LEU A 371 2.46 -14.81 -18.37
N ALA A 372 2.56 -14.80 -17.04
CA ALA A 372 2.44 -16.01 -16.22
C ALA A 372 1.06 -16.68 -16.40
N ALA A 373 -0.03 -15.90 -16.44
CA ALA A 373 -1.37 -16.41 -16.69
C ALA A 373 -1.47 -17.06 -18.09
N VAL A 374 -0.99 -16.40 -19.13
CA VAL A 374 -0.99 -16.94 -20.50
C VAL A 374 -0.12 -18.20 -20.59
N LEU A 375 1.09 -18.17 -20.05
CA LEU A 375 1.98 -19.35 -20.05
C LEU A 375 1.35 -20.53 -19.29
N SER A 376 0.74 -20.27 -18.13
CA SER A 376 0.03 -21.28 -17.35
C SER A 376 -1.12 -21.90 -18.17
N ALA A 377 -1.96 -21.06 -18.80
CA ALA A 377 -3.07 -21.54 -19.62
C ALA A 377 -2.58 -22.37 -20.82
N VAL A 378 -1.59 -21.89 -21.57
CA VAL A 378 -1.00 -22.62 -22.71
C VAL A 378 -0.41 -23.94 -22.25
N PHE A 379 0.29 -23.95 -21.12
CA PHE A 379 0.93 -25.15 -20.60
C PHE A 379 -0.12 -26.20 -20.18
N ILE A 380 -1.18 -25.79 -19.47
CA ILE A 380 -2.31 -26.65 -19.11
C ILE A 380 -2.97 -27.24 -20.37
N ILE A 381 -3.27 -26.41 -21.36
CA ILE A 381 -3.99 -26.82 -22.57
C ILE A 381 -3.15 -27.77 -23.43
N LYS A 382 -1.85 -27.49 -23.58
CA LYS A 382 -0.99 -28.26 -24.49
C LYS A 382 -0.42 -29.53 -23.86
N THR A 383 -0.11 -29.52 -22.57
CA THR A 383 0.62 -30.61 -21.91
C THR A 383 -0.18 -31.33 -20.84
N GLY A 384 -1.27 -30.77 -20.35
CA GLY A 384 -2.03 -31.28 -19.21
C GLY A 384 -1.31 -31.06 -17.85
N TRP A 385 -0.18 -30.35 -17.81
CA TRP A 385 0.49 -30.03 -16.55
C TRP A 385 -0.04 -28.72 -15.97
N VAL A 386 -0.30 -28.74 -14.66
CA VAL A 386 -0.83 -27.59 -13.90
C VAL A 386 0.31 -26.99 -13.07
N PRO A 387 0.91 -25.87 -13.53
CA PRO A 387 2.00 -25.22 -12.82
C PRO A 387 1.49 -24.33 -11.70
N GLY A 388 2.25 -24.22 -10.61
CA GLY A 388 1.98 -23.32 -9.45
C GLY A 388 2.31 -21.84 -9.70
N LEU A 389 2.11 -21.33 -10.92
CA LEU A 389 2.43 -19.95 -11.29
C LEU A 389 1.52 -18.92 -10.62
N VAL A 390 0.35 -19.30 -10.13
CA VAL A 390 -0.52 -18.39 -9.36
C VAL A 390 0.16 -18.01 -8.05
N THR A 391 0.75 -18.99 -7.34
CA THR A 391 1.54 -18.73 -6.12
C THR A 391 2.70 -17.78 -6.40
N ALA A 392 3.47 -18.03 -7.46
CA ALA A 392 4.56 -17.13 -7.86
C ALA A 392 4.04 -15.71 -8.16
N SER A 393 2.89 -15.58 -8.84
CA SER A 393 2.27 -14.29 -9.13
C SER A 393 1.83 -13.54 -7.87
N VAL A 394 1.29 -14.24 -6.86
CA VAL A 394 0.94 -13.66 -5.56
C VAL A 394 2.19 -13.17 -4.83
N VAL A 395 3.25 -13.97 -4.78
CA VAL A 395 4.53 -13.57 -4.17
C VAL A 395 5.09 -12.34 -4.87
N TRP A 396 5.07 -12.31 -6.21
CA TRP A 396 5.51 -11.17 -7.00
C TRP A 396 4.70 -9.90 -6.72
N THR A 397 3.39 -10.02 -6.58
CA THR A 397 2.51 -8.92 -6.21
C THR A 397 2.88 -8.34 -4.85
N LEU A 398 3.08 -9.19 -3.84
CA LEU A 398 3.51 -8.76 -2.51
C LEU A 398 4.87 -8.06 -2.55
N MET A 399 5.84 -8.61 -3.29
CA MET A 399 7.16 -7.97 -3.47
C MET A 399 7.03 -6.59 -4.13
N THR A 400 6.18 -6.46 -5.14
CA THR A 400 5.94 -5.18 -5.83
C THR A 400 5.31 -4.15 -4.90
N LEU A 401 4.33 -4.55 -4.08
CA LEU A 401 3.70 -3.68 -3.08
C LEU A 401 4.70 -3.20 -2.01
N VAL A 402 5.55 -4.09 -1.52
CA VAL A 402 6.62 -3.75 -0.56
C VAL A 402 7.60 -2.76 -1.17
N GLU A 403 8.04 -2.98 -2.41
CA GLU A 403 8.97 -2.08 -3.09
C GLU A 403 8.33 -0.71 -3.39
N LEU A 404 7.07 -0.69 -3.78
CA LEU A 404 6.32 0.56 -3.99
C LEU A 404 6.19 1.37 -2.70
N GLY A 405 5.78 0.72 -1.61
CA GLY A 405 5.70 1.34 -0.28
C GLY A 405 7.05 1.91 0.18
N ARG A 406 8.15 1.16 -0.03
CA ARG A 406 9.50 1.62 0.27
C ARG A 406 9.89 2.87 -0.53
N ARG A 407 9.64 2.89 -1.83
CA ARG A 407 9.94 4.06 -2.69
C ARG A 407 9.17 5.29 -2.24
N GLN A 408 7.88 5.16 -1.96
CA GLN A 408 7.05 6.25 -1.46
C GLN A 408 7.54 6.77 -0.10
N SER A 409 7.86 5.85 0.83
CA SER A 409 8.39 6.21 2.13
C SER A 409 9.75 6.93 2.03
N TYR A 410 10.63 6.45 1.15
CA TYR A 410 11.93 7.08 0.93
C TYR A 410 11.80 8.50 0.37
N GLU A 411 10.95 8.71 -0.65
CA GLU A 411 10.69 10.05 -1.19
C GLU A 411 10.07 10.99 -0.16
N PHE A 412 9.12 10.48 0.63
CA PHE A 412 8.50 11.24 1.70
C PHE A 412 9.54 11.69 2.76
N MET A 413 10.40 10.77 3.20
CA MET A 413 11.46 11.07 4.16
C MET A 413 12.49 12.06 3.60
N GLN A 414 12.83 11.97 2.31
CA GLN A 414 13.70 12.94 1.66
C GLN A 414 13.09 14.34 1.65
N ARG A 415 11.79 14.44 1.34
CA ARG A 415 11.07 15.73 1.39
C ARG A 415 11.01 16.31 2.80
N LEU A 416 10.78 15.46 3.81
CA LEU A 416 10.78 15.90 5.21
C LEU A 416 12.16 16.41 5.65
N LYS A 417 13.24 15.69 5.31
CA LYS A 417 14.60 16.11 5.61
C LYS A 417 14.95 17.43 4.93
N LEU A 418 14.59 17.58 3.65
CA LEU A 418 14.79 18.82 2.92
C LEU A 418 14.07 19.98 3.59
N ARG A 419 12.80 19.80 3.95
CA ARG A 419 12.02 20.82 4.69
C ARG A 419 12.64 21.17 6.04
N ALA A 420 13.02 20.18 6.83
CA ALA A 420 13.66 20.41 8.13
C ALA A 420 14.99 21.16 8.00
N THR A 421 15.81 20.79 7.00
CA THR A 421 17.09 21.49 6.76
C THR A 421 16.87 22.92 6.27
N MET A 422 15.95 23.12 5.32
CA MET A 422 15.62 24.46 4.82
C MET A 422 15.01 25.36 5.91
N GLY A 423 14.24 24.80 6.84
CA GLY A 423 13.65 25.52 7.96
C GLY A 423 14.67 26.13 8.93
N LEU A 424 15.94 25.68 8.90
CA LEU A 424 17.02 26.30 9.66
C LEU A 424 17.57 27.58 9.01
N TYR A 425 17.33 27.76 7.71
CA TYR A 425 17.88 28.89 6.94
C TYR A 425 16.82 29.88 6.47
N PHE A 426 15.56 29.47 6.39
CA PHE A 426 14.45 30.29 5.93
C PHE A 426 13.32 30.31 6.95
N SER A 427 12.64 31.47 7.09
CA SER A 427 11.41 31.52 7.89
C SER A 427 10.34 30.58 7.26
N PRO A 428 9.40 30.03 8.06
CA PRO A 428 8.36 29.14 7.57
C PRO A 428 7.56 29.73 6.40
N HIS A 429 7.28 31.03 6.44
CA HIS A 429 6.52 31.73 5.40
C HIS A 429 7.27 31.83 4.06
N ILE A 430 8.57 32.14 4.10
CA ILE A 430 9.41 32.15 2.89
C ILE A 430 9.52 30.75 2.31
N MET A 431 9.75 29.74 3.14
CA MET A 431 9.85 28.36 2.70
C MET A 431 8.55 27.86 2.02
N GLU A 432 7.39 28.23 2.57
CA GLU A 432 6.10 27.83 1.99
C GLU A 432 5.89 28.47 0.61
N GLN A 433 6.26 29.74 0.42
CA GLN A 433 6.19 30.41 -0.88
C GLN A 433 7.16 29.83 -1.89
N VAL A 434 8.41 29.59 -1.52
CA VAL A 434 9.40 28.93 -2.39
C VAL A 434 8.91 27.58 -2.88
N LEU A 435 8.27 26.79 -1.99
CA LEU A 435 7.74 25.47 -2.33
C LEU A 435 6.48 25.52 -3.20
N LYS A 436 5.62 26.52 -3.00
CA LYS A 436 4.38 26.67 -3.78
C LYS A 436 4.61 27.27 -5.16
N ASN A 437 5.47 28.28 -5.25
CA ASN A 437 5.74 28.97 -6.50
C ASN A 437 7.16 29.56 -6.53
N PRO A 438 8.15 28.81 -6.99
CA PRO A 438 9.55 29.26 -7.02
C PRO A 438 9.79 30.58 -7.82
N GLY A 439 8.88 30.91 -8.76
CA GLY A 439 8.93 32.14 -9.54
C GLY A 439 8.31 33.37 -8.87
N SER A 440 7.63 33.23 -7.72
CA SER A 440 6.90 34.32 -7.05
C SER A 440 7.76 35.23 -6.18
N MET A 441 9.07 35.07 -6.21
CA MET A 441 10.02 35.86 -5.40
C MET A 441 10.69 36.99 -6.21
N GLU A 442 10.04 37.47 -7.26
CA GLU A 442 10.49 38.64 -7.97
C GLU A 442 10.42 39.88 -7.05
N PRO A 443 11.36 40.87 -7.20
CA PRO A 443 11.35 42.07 -6.40
C PRO A 443 10.03 42.83 -6.51
N GLN A 444 9.39 43.08 -5.38
CA GLN A 444 8.13 43.82 -5.30
C GLN A 444 8.24 44.91 -4.19
N GLU A 445 7.56 46.02 -4.41
CA GLU A 445 7.42 47.04 -3.40
C GLU A 445 6.40 46.62 -2.35
N ALA A 446 6.78 46.69 -1.08
CA ALA A 446 5.92 46.33 0.03
C ALA A 446 6.05 47.33 1.19
N GLU A 447 4.94 47.56 1.86
CA GLU A 447 4.93 48.29 3.16
C GLU A 447 5.42 47.34 4.25
N LEU A 448 6.50 47.71 4.90
CA LEU A 448 7.20 46.85 5.86
C LEU A 448 7.38 47.56 7.18
N THR A 449 7.44 46.79 8.24
CA THR A 449 7.93 47.24 9.54
C THR A 449 9.21 46.51 9.88
N LEU A 450 10.28 47.26 10.12
CA LEU A 450 11.59 46.73 10.46
C LEU A 450 11.86 46.88 11.97
N LEU A 451 12.38 45.82 12.56
CA LEU A 451 12.92 45.79 13.91
C LEU A 451 14.42 45.47 13.82
N LEU A 452 15.23 46.43 14.29
CA LEU A 452 16.67 46.25 14.38
C LEU A 452 17.11 46.23 15.82
N THR A 453 18.09 45.38 16.10
CA THR A 453 18.78 45.38 17.41
C THR A 453 20.27 45.26 17.19
N ASP A 454 21.05 45.89 18.10
CA ASP A 454 22.50 45.80 18.09
C ASP A 454 23.04 45.73 19.54
N LEU A 455 24.12 44.98 19.75
CA LEU A 455 24.75 44.86 21.07
C LEU A 455 25.67 46.03 21.32
N ARG A 456 25.53 46.64 22.48
CA ARG A 456 26.46 47.68 22.92
C ARG A 456 27.72 47.03 23.48
N ASN A 457 28.88 47.68 23.23
CA ASN A 457 30.18 47.21 23.69
C ASN A 457 30.58 45.81 23.22
N SER A 458 30.05 45.36 22.10
CA SER A 458 30.30 44.02 21.54
C SER A 458 31.80 43.74 21.36
N THR A 459 32.59 44.72 20.94
CA THR A 459 34.06 44.59 20.81
C THR A 459 34.71 44.30 22.16
N ALA A 460 34.40 45.08 23.20
CA ALA A 460 34.96 44.87 24.53
C ALA A 460 34.51 43.55 25.17
N ILE A 461 33.28 43.14 24.90
CA ILE A 461 32.74 41.85 25.31
C ILE A 461 33.53 40.73 24.60
N ALA A 462 33.77 40.87 23.30
CA ALA A 462 34.51 39.87 22.52
C ALA A 462 35.98 39.73 22.99
N GLU A 463 36.63 40.85 23.27
CA GLU A 463 37.99 40.88 23.85
C GLU A 463 38.02 40.17 25.22
N THR A 464 36.98 40.35 26.05
CA THR A 464 36.91 39.79 27.41
C THR A 464 36.61 38.27 27.38
N LEU A 465 35.73 37.82 26.50
CA LEU A 465 35.27 36.42 26.46
C LEU A 465 36.12 35.52 25.53
N GLY A 466 36.86 36.13 24.59
CA GLY A 466 37.51 35.43 23.51
C GLY A 466 36.51 34.83 22.48
N PRO A 467 37.00 34.22 21.39
CA PRO A 467 36.14 33.77 20.26
C PRO A 467 35.04 32.81 20.67
N ASN A 468 35.34 31.78 21.44
CA ASN A 468 34.36 30.75 21.85
C ASN A 468 33.29 31.32 22.79
N GLY A 469 33.67 32.15 23.76
CA GLY A 469 32.72 32.79 24.69
C GLY A 469 31.81 33.77 23.97
N THR A 470 32.36 34.56 23.04
CA THR A 470 31.59 35.48 22.19
C THR A 470 30.59 34.73 21.34
N PHE A 471 30.96 33.59 20.71
CA PHE A 471 30.07 32.78 19.92
C PHE A 471 28.92 32.19 20.75
N GLN A 472 29.20 31.73 21.97
CA GLN A 472 28.16 31.25 22.88
C GLN A 472 27.19 32.35 23.31
N LEU A 473 27.70 33.54 23.62
CA LEU A 473 26.87 34.70 23.95
C LEU A 473 25.96 35.09 22.78
N LEU A 474 26.54 35.23 21.58
CA LEU A 474 25.77 35.59 20.39
C LEU A 474 24.68 34.56 20.10
N ASN A 475 24.97 33.28 20.24
CA ASN A 475 23.94 32.24 20.05
C ASN A 475 22.79 32.37 21.06
N GLN A 476 23.07 32.67 22.34
CA GLN A 476 22.03 32.87 23.35
C GLN A 476 21.17 34.11 23.04
N VAL A 477 21.83 35.21 22.63
CA VAL A 477 21.17 36.46 22.23
C VAL A 477 20.29 36.20 21.00
N PHE A 478 20.84 35.59 19.95
CA PHE A 478 20.11 35.31 18.71
C PHE A 478 18.96 34.33 18.91
N GLU A 479 19.12 33.33 19.76
CA GLU A 479 18.02 32.40 20.11
C GLU A 479 16.87 33.16 20.79
N THR A 480 17.18 34.07 21.71
CA THR A 480 16.18 34.87 22.41
C THR A 480 15.44 35.79 21.45
N GLN A 481 16.17 36.49 20.58
CA GLN A 481 15.63 37.39 19.56
C GLN A 481 14.78 36.61 18.54
N THR A 482 15.30 35.53 17.99
CA THR A 482 14.58 34.66 17.02
C THR A 482 13.26 34.14 17.59
N ARG A 483 13.24 33.72 18.86
CA ARG A 483 12.02 33.23 19.52
C ARG A 483 10.96 34.35 19.61
N ALA A 484 11.34 35.56 19.98
CA ALA A 484 10.43 36.72 20.07
C ALA A 484 9.86 37.10 18.70
N ILE A 485 10.71 37.10 17.65
CA ILE A 485 10.31 37.45 16.29
C ILE A 485 9.36 36.37 15.70
N MET A 486 9.71 35.08 15.82
CA MET A 486 8.90 33.99 15.29
C MET A 486 7.55 33.84 16.00
N ALA A 487 7.46 34.16 17.29
CA ALA A 487 6.19 34.14 18.02
C ALA A 487 5.17 35.16 17.49
N GLU A 488 5.62 36.21 16.80
CA GLU A 488 4.79 37.22 16.18
C GLU A 488 4.81 37.15 14.63
N ASP A 489 5.10 35.98 14.06
CA ASP A 489 5.18 35.74 12.63
C ASP A 489 6.09 36.68 11.84
N GLY A 490 7.20 37.10 12.46
CA GLY A 490 8.21 37.94 11.82
C GLY A 490 9.17 37.12 10.95
N SER A 491 9.73 37.77 9.95
CA SER A 491 10.80 37.25 9.12
C SER A 491 12.15 37.82 9.53
N MET A 492 13.20 37.00 9.44
CA MET A 492 14.57 37.40 9.71
C MET A 492 15.30 37.56 8.39
N GLU A 493 16.07 38.63 8.21
CA GLU A 493 16.87 38.78 7.01
C GLU A 493 18.22 38.07 7.17
N HIS A 494 19.07 38.54 8.04
CA HIS A 494 20.36 37.91 8.38
C HIS A 494 21.01 38.55 9.61
N PHE A 495 22.02 37.90 10.15
CA PHE A 495 22.86 38.44 11.22
C PHE A 495 24.07 39.16 10.60
N LEU A 496 24.25 40.43 10.93
CA LEU A 496 25.41 41.23 10.52
C LEU A 496 26.31 41.48 11.74
N GLY A 497 27.19 40.52 12.03
CA GLY A 497 27.97 40.56 13.27
C GLY A 497 27.06 40.33 14.48
N ASP A 498 26.91 41.35 15.32
CA ASP A 498 26.04 41.42 16.49
C ASP A 498 24.70 42.14 16.23
N GLN A 499 24.53 42.69 15.02
CA GLN A 499 23.29 43.32 14.59
C GLN A 499 22.30 42.30 14.04
N PHE A 500 21.03 42.48 14.41
CA PHE A 500 19.93 41.61 13.98
C PHE A 500 18.83 42.45 13.35
N LEU A 501 18.50 42.10 12.09
CA LEU A 501 17.43 42.72 11.32
C LEU A 501 16.28 41.72 11.08
N SER A 502 15.10 42.14 11.47
CA SER A 502 13.86 41.43 11.23
C SER A 502 12.79 42.34 10.65
N TYR A 503 11.80 41.75 9.99
CA TYR A 503 10.76 42.51 9.31
C TYR A 503 9.41 41.76 9.31
N TRP A 504 8.34 42.56 9.14
CA TRP A 504 6.95 42.13 8.96
C TRP A 504 6.36 42.78 7.72
N GLY A 505 5.32 42.19 7.13
CA GLY A 505 4.63 42.69 5.93
C GLY A 505 5.01 41.99 4.65
N ALA A 506 5.98 41.05 4.67
CA ALA A 506 6.39 40.23 3.55
C ALA A 506 6.90 38.86 4.02
N PRO A 507 6.85 37.82 3.17
CA PRO A 507 6.39 37.80 1.78
C PRO A 507 4.88 37.91 1.62
N ASN A 508 4.14 37.69 2.67
CA ASN A 508 2.69 37.87 2.71
C ASN A 508 2.34 39.19 3.39
N PRO A 509 1.43 40.01 2.86
CA PRO A 509 0.98 41.21 3.52
C PRO A 509 0.38 40.91 4.91
N GLN A 510 0.77 41.69 5.90
CA GLN A 510 0.29 41.61 7.29
C GLN A 510 -0.32 42.95 7.67
N PRO A 511 -1.63 43.11 7.74
CA PRO A 511 -2.28 44.37 8.08
C PRO A 511 -1.88 44.91 9.45
N ASP A 512 -1.53 44.01 10.39
CA ASP A 512 -1.08 44.29 11.76
C ASP A 512 0.44 44.17 11.92
N ALA A 513 1.22 44.33 10.83
CA ALA A 513 2.68 44.20 10.83
C ALA A 513 3.37 45.02 11.94
N THR A 514 2.97 46.26 12.12
CA THR A 514 3.58 47.15 13.10
C THR A 514 3.23 46.77 14.54
N ASP A 515 1.99 46.33 14.79
CA ASP A 515 1.58 45.82 16.11
C ASP A 515 2.33 44.54 16.48
N ARG A 516 2.51 43.64 15.54
CA ARG A 516 3.31 42.43 15.73
C ARG A 516 4.76 42.74 16.03
N ALA A 517 5.36 43.58 15.19
CA ALA A 517 6.75 44.03 15.40
C ALA A 517 6.94 44.69 16.75
N PHE A 518 5.98 45.49 17.21
CA PHE A 518 6.00 46.12 18.50
C PHE A 518 5.91 45.11 19.66
N ARG A 519 4.99 44.14 19.60
CA ARG A 519 4.91 43.07 20.60
C ARG A 519 6.19 42.22 20.63
N ALA A 520 6.75 41.95 19.47
CA ALA A 520 8.02 41.22 19.33
C ALA A 520 9.17 42.03 20.01
N ALA A 521 9.22 43.34 19.81
CA ALA A 521 10.21 44.19 20.45
C ALA A 521 10.13 44.17 21.99
N LEU A 522 8.91 44.25 22.55
CA LEU A 522 8.71 44.17 24.01
C LEU A 522 9.07 42.78 24.57
N SER A 523 8.68 41.70 23.85
CA SER A 523 9.04 40.33 24.21
C SER A 523 10.56 40.09 24.14
N LEU A 524 11.21 40.64 23.10
CA LEU A 524 12.66 40.58 22.94
C LEU A 524 13.37 41.30 24.10
N ILE A 525 12.93 42.52 24.46
CA ILE A 525 13.48 43.27 25.59
C ILE A 525 13.38 42.47 26.89
N SER A 526 12.20 41.87 27.14
CA SER A 526 12.00 41.03 28.34
C SER A 526 12.92 39.80 28.33
N GLY A 527 13.03 39.11 27.19
CA GLY A 527 13.91 37.95 27.05
C GLY A 527 15.40 38.28 27.18
N MET A 528 15.84 39.44 26.67
CA MET A 528 17.23 39.89 26.82
C MET A 528 17.59 40.20 28.30
N GLU A 529 16.64 40.73 29.05
CA GLU A 529 16.85 40.98 30.50
C GLU A 529 16.85 39.67 31.31
N GLU A 530 16.19 38.60 30.83
CA GLU A 530 16.31 37.25 31.39
C GLU A 530 17.66 36.57 31.07
N VAL A 531 18.30 36.93 29.96
CA VAL A 531 19.64 36.45 29.61
C VAL A 531 20.70 37.14 30.48
N ARG A 532 20.56 38.43 30.82
CA ARG A 532 21.51 39.23 31.58
C ARG A 532 22.04 38.57 32.87
N PRO A 533 21.22 37.98 33.76
CA PRO A 533 21.71 37.31 34.96
C PRO A 533 22.54 36.04 34.70
N LYS A 534 22.37 35.44 33.53
CA LYS A 534 23.05 34.19 33.13
C LYS A 534 24.41 34.44 32.45
N LEU A 535 24.74 35.68 32.17
CA LEU A 535 26.00 36.06 31.53
C LEU A 535 27.20 35.88 32.47
N ASP A 536 28.36 35.67 31.85
CA ASP A 536 29.65 35.71 32.58
C ASP A 536 29.78 37.00 33.39
N PRO A 537 30.10 36.93 34.69
CA PRO A 537 30.22 38.10 35.55
C PRO A 537 31.14 39.21 34.98
N ARG A 538 32.16 38.86 34.22
CA ARG A 538 33.12 39.80 33.61
C ARG A 538 32.49 40.73 32.58
N VAL A 539 31.44 40.29 31.89
CA VAL A 539 30.79 41.04 30.81
C VAL A 539 29.40 41.54 31.17
N LYS A 540 28.84 41.09 32.29
CA LYS A 540 27.48 41.43 32.72
C LYS A 540 27.26 42.96 32.83
N ALA A 541 28.24 43.71 33.31
CA ALA A 541 28.18 45.16 33.39
C ALA A 541 28.35 45.86 32.02
N LEU A 542 29.00 45.20 31.06
CA LEU A 542 29.20 45.71 29.70
C LEU A 542 28.00 45.43 28.80
N PHE A 543 27.20 44.42 29.15
CA PHE A 543 26.09 43.96 28.32
C PHE A 543 25.00 45.02 28.23
N GLY A 544 24.74 45.45 27.02
CA GLY A 544 23.69 46.39 26.68
C GLY A 544 23.26 46.17 25.22
N TYR A 545 22.13 46.67 24.85
CA TYR A 545 21.60 46.59 23.49
C TYR A 545 20.72 47.79 23.16
N GLY A 546 20.50 48.03 21.87
CA GLY A 546 19.56 49.01 21.36
C GLY A 546 18.45 48.26 20.57
N VAL A 547 17.25 48.85 20.57
CA VAL A 547 16.10 48.36 19.82
C VAL A 547 15.52 49.51 19.01
N ALA A 548 15.30 49.32 17.71
CA ALA A 548 14.71 50.32 16.83
C ALA A 548 13.58 49.73 16.00
N LEU A 549 12.45 50.45 15.93
CA LEU A 549 11.30 50.09 15.09
C LEU A 549 11.04 51.23 14.09
N HIS A 550 11.02 50.88 12.82
CA HIS A 550 10.75 51.81 11.72
C HIS A 550 9.88 51.19 10.66
N SER A 551 8.94 51.93 10.09
CA SER A 551 8.01 51.45 9.06
C SER A 551 8.05 52.31 7.79
N GLY A 552 7.91 51.69 6.65
CA GLY A 552 7.86 52.37 5.36
C GLY A 552 7.88 51.39 4.20
N SER A 553 7.98 51.92 2.98
CA SER A 553 8.05 51.13 1.76
C SER A 553 9.49 50.72 1.40
N ALA A 554 9.69 49.49 0.99
CA ALA A 554 10.94 49.00 0.44
C ALA A 554 10.69 47.90 -0.63
N LEU A 555 11.70 47.67 -1.47
CA LEU A 555 11.71 46.51 -2.36
C LEU A 555 12.15 45.28 -1.58
N ILE A 556 11.37 44.20 -1.73
CA ILE A 556 11.71 42.90 -1.17
C ILE A 556 11.63 41.84 -2.24
N GLY A 557 12.61 40.94 -2.32
CA GLY A 557 12.67 39.93 -3.34
C GLY A 557 14.03 39.27 -3.46
N ASN A 558 14.19 38.44 -4.48
CA ASN A 558 15.46 37.77 -4.78
C ASN A 558 16.48 38.82 -5.29
N LYS A 559 17.58 38.97 -4.59
CA LYS A 559 18.76 39.73 -4.96
C LYS A 559 19.96 38.81 -5.17
N GLY A 560 20.81 39.11 -6.14
CA GLY A 560 22.02 38.30 -6.38
C GLY A 560 22.28 37.95 -7.82
N SER A 561 22.89 36.79 -8.04
CA SER A 561 23.25 36.27 -9.37
C SER A 561 22.50 34.99 -9.68
N ALA A 562 22.58 34.51 -10.95
CA ALA A 562 21.99 33.25 -11.34
C ALA A 562 22.51 32.02 -10.55
N GLN A 563 23.68 32.13 -9.89
CA GLN A 563 24.29 31.07 -9.12
C GLN A 563 24.01 31.17 -7.59
N ARG A 564 23.64 32.37 -7.12
CA ARG A 564 23.38 32.63 -5.70
C ARG A 564 22.34 33.75 -5.57
N LEU A 565 21.18 33.37 -5.11
CA LEU A 565 20.08 34.25 -4.79
C LEU A 565 19.95 34.36 -3.27
N ASP A 566 19.67 35.58 -2.80
CA ASP A 566 19.38 35.90 -1.42
C ASP A 566 18.05 36.67 -1.39
N TYR A 567 17.08 36.18 -0.62
CA TYR A 567 15.82 36.86 -0.46
C TYR A 567 15.95 37.91 0.63
N GLY A 568 15.80 39.16 0.28
CA GLY A 568 16.03 40.23 1.24
C GLY A 568 15.52 41.58 0.79
N LEU A 569 15.79 42.55 1.63
CA LEU A 569 15.32 43.92 1.52
C LEU A 569 16.34 44.79 0.80
N VAL A 570 15.84 45.69 -0.05
CA VAL A 570 16.63 46.73 -0.70
C VAL A 570 15.86 48.06 -0.64
N GLY A 571 16.46 49.07 -0.09
CA GLY A 571 15.84 50.40 -0.06
C GLY A 571 16.31 51.25 1.09
N ASP A 572 15.85 52.47 1.06
CA ASP A 572 16.20 53.49 2.04
C ASP A 572 15.66 53.19 3.46
N LEU A 573 14.57 52.39 3.53
CA LEU A 573 13.96 51.95 4.77
C LEU A 573 14.97 51.27 5.70
N VAL A 574 15.81 50.36 5.15
CA VAL A 574 16.82 49.62 5.90
C VAL A 574 17.88 50.57 6.49
N ASN A 575 18.35 51.50 5.65
CA ASN A 575 19.35 52.50 6.10
C ASN A 575 18.79 53.43 7.17
N SER A 576 17.52 53.83 7.03
CA SER A 576 16.83 54.66 8.03
C SER A 576 16.66 53.91 9.34
N ALA A 577 16.22 52.67 9.31
CA ALA A 577 16.11 51.84 10.51
C ALA A 577 17.45 51.63 11.23
N ALA A 578 18.53 51.36 10.48
CA ALA A 578 19.87 51.23 11.05
C ALA A 578 20.35 52.54 11.71
N ARG A 579 19.99 53.70 11.14
CA ARG A 579 20.29 55.00 11.79
C ARG A 579 19.48 55.18 13.07
N VAL A 580 18.18 54.86 13.06
CA VAL A 580 17.35 54.91 14.28
C VAL A 580 17.94 54.03 15.36
N GLU A 581 18.41 52.81 14.99
CA GLU A 581 19.07 51.93 15.95
C GLU A 581 20.33 52.59 16.53
N SER A 582 21.25 53.12 15.71
CA SER A 582 22.48 53.73 16.18
C SER A 582 22.23 54.94 17.11
N LEU A 583 21.11 55.65 16.91
CA LEU A 583 20.70 56.77 17.77
C LEU A 583 20.23 56.32 19.16
N THR A 584 19.85 55.03 19.34
CA THR A 584 19.59 54.48 20.68
C THR A 584 20.82 54.64 21.59
N LYS A 585 22.02 54.43 21.02
CA LYS A 585 23.29 54.59 21.72
C LYS A 585 23.60 56.05 21.96
N HIS A 586 23.37 56.94 21.00
CA HIS A 586 23.62 58.33 21.08
C HIS A 586 22.82 59.02 22.21
N TYR A 587 21.50 58.80 22.21
CA TYR A 587 20.62 59.33 23.24
C TYR A 587 20.64 58.51 24.53
N GLY A 588 21.21 57.33 24.54
CA GLY A 588 21.27 56.41 25.70
C GLY A 588 19.95 55.80 26.10
N VAL A 589 19.06 55.64 25.16
CA VAL A 589 17.74 55.02 25.32
C VAL A 589 17.78 53.58 24.84
N LEU A 590 16.89 52.75 25.35
CA LEU A 590 16.85 51.32 25.00
C LEU A 590 16.05 51.09 23.72
N PHE A 591 14.86 51.69 23.59
CA PHE A 591 13.94 51.45 22.52
C PHE A 591 13.46 52.74 21.86
N LEU A 592 13.80 52.91 20.58
CA LEU A 592 13.32 54.00 19.73
C LEU A 592 12.33 53.45 18.68
N ILE A 593 11.25 54.18 18.50
CA ILE A 593 10.30 54.02 17.41
C ILE A 593 10.19 55.34 16.63
N THR A 594 10.08 55.26 15.31
CA THR A 594 9.82 56.48 14.54
C THR A 594 8.34 56.86 14.60
N ARG A 595 8.01 58.13 14.39
CA ARG A 595 6.61 58.58 14.38
C ARG A 595 5.77 57.86 13.34
N GLU A 596 6.35 57.58 12.19
CA GLU A 596 5.68 56.85 11.09
C GLU A 596 5.28 55.44 11.55
N ALA A 597 6.16 54.74 12.25
CA ALA A 597 5.86 53.43 12.81
C ALA A 597 4.86 53.52 13.97
N CYS A 598 5.03 54.49 14.86
CA CYS A 598 4.12 54.70 15.98
C CYS A 598 2.68 55.02 15.55
N ALA A 599 2.52 55.77 14.47
CA ALA A 599 1.22 56.14 13.91
C ALA A 599 0.46 54.97 13.30
N LYS A 600 1.15 53.85 12.98
CA LYS A 600 0.56 52.61 12.45
C LYS A 600 0.14 51.62 13.54
N LEU A 601 0.46 51.90 14.81
CA LEU A 601 0.03 51.05 15.91
C LEU A 601 -1.45 51.25 16.20
N SER A 602 -2.15 50.15 16.41
CA SER A 602 -3.59 50.15 16.77
C SER A 602 -3.83 50.77 18.17
N ALA A 603 -2.86 50.63 19.06
CA ALA A 603 -2.85 51.22 20.40
C ALA A 603 -1.51 51.90 20.63
N PRO A 604 -1.42 53.24 20.49
CA PRO A 604 -0.18 53.98 20.70
C PRO A 604 0.36 53.77 22.11
N PRO A 605 1.63 53.41 22.28
CA PRO A 605 2.24 53.29 23.60
C PRO A 605 2.55 54.69 24.20
N LEU A 606 2.80 54.72 25.51
CA LEU A 606 3.35 55.90 26.14
C LEU A 606 4.76 56.17 25.62
N THR A 607 4.96 57.34 25.02
CA THR A 607 6.23 57.71 24.40
C THR A 607 6.64 59.12 24.79
N ARG A 608 7.94 59.44 24.67
CA ARG A 608 8.43 60.86 24.65
C ARG A 608 9.12 61.13 23.31
N LEU A 609 8.97 62.37 22.81
CA LEU A 609 9.70 62.83 21.64
C LEU A 609 11.15 63.11 22.03
N VAL A 610 12.08 62.22 21.57
CA VAL A 610 13.50 62.38 21.92
C VAL A 610 14.15 63.46 21.07
N ASP A 611 13.91 63.43 19.76
CA ASP A 611 14.47 64.43 18.84
C ASP A 611 13.77 64.39 17.46
N LYS A 612 14.01 65.47 16.66
CA LYS A 612 13.73 65.58 15.24
C LYS A 612 15.04 65.70 14.49
N VAL A 613 15.47 64.67 13.82
CA VAL A 613 16.80 64.62 13.22
C VAL A 613 16.71 64.50 11.69
N LEU A 614 17.49 65.36 11.03
CA LEU A 614 17.66 65.24 9.57
C LEU A 614 18.96 64.49 9.30
N ALA A 615 18.80 63.28 8.74
CA ALA A 615 19.94 62.49 8.36
C ALA A 615 20.58 63.04 7.08
N LYS A 616 21.90 63.00 6.98
CA LYS A 616 22.65 63.47 5.80
C LYS A 616 22.10 62.86 4.49
N GLY A 617 21.71 63.70 3.56
CA GLY A 617 21.16 63.31 2.26
C GLY A 617 19.65 63.03 2.25
N LYS A 618 18.94 63.36 3.34
CA LYS A 618 17.48 63.25 3.46
C LYS A 618 16.81 64.61 3.31
N THR A 619 15.57 64.57 2.79
CA THR A 619 14.71 65.77 2.67
C THR A 619 13.68 65.84 3.80
N HIS A 620 13.40 64.73 4.46
CA HIS A 620 12.42 64.67 5.54
C HIS A 620 13.11 64.26 6.84
N PRO A 621 12.80 64.94 7.95
CA PRO A 621 13.35 64.61 9.25
C PRO A 621 12.69 63.32 9.81
N LEU A 622 13.44 62.56 10.60
CA LEU A 622 12.93 61.48 11.41
C LEU A 622 12.57 62.00 12.80
N GLU A 623 11.33 61.83 13.21
CA GLU A 623 10.91 62.06 14.58
C GLU A 623 11.10 60.79 15.41
N LEU A 624 11.95 60.87 16.42
CA LEU A 624 12.36 59.74 17.26
C LEU A 624 11.59 59.77 18.57
N LEU A 625 10.86 58.70 18.82
CA LEU A 625 10.08 58.50 20.02
C LEU A 625 10.73 57.38 20.87
N GLU A 626 11.05 57.69 22.14
CA GLU A 626 11.38 56.64 23.10
C GLU A 626 10.10 56.00 23.61
N VAL A 627 10.06 54.69 23.65
CA VAL A 627 8.92 53.91 24.08
C VAL A 627 9.08 53.47 25.53
N ARG A 628 8.00 53.62 26.32
CA ARG A 628 7.94 52.99 27.64
C ARG A 628 7.94 51.46 27.48
N HIS A 629 8.83 50.79 28.17
CA HIS A 629 9.00 49.36 28.19
C HIS A 629 9.03 48.81 29.63
N PRO A 630 8.92 47.48 29.89
CA PRO A 630 8.82 46.94 31.25
C PRO A 630 9.94 47.33 32.23
N PHE A 631 11.09 47.73 31.71
CA PHE A 631 12.25 48.15 32.51
C PHE A 631 12.50 49.68 32.47
N SER A 632 11.55 50.46 31.97
CA SER A 632 11.59 51.91 32.05
C SER A 632 11.44 52.36 33.50
N PRO A 633 11.99 53.54 33.87
CA PRO A 633 11.80 54.11 35.19
C PRO A 633 10.33 54.30 35.57
N ASP A 634 9.96 54.08 36.81
CA ASP A 634 8.58 54.26 37.31
C ASP A 634 8.01 55.64 37.00
N ARG A 635 8.87 56.67 37.05
CA ARG A 635 8.55 58.11 36.75
C ARG A 635 8.62 58.41 35.24
N PHE A 636 8.61 57.44 34.34
CA PHE A 636 8.74 57.62 32.87
C PHE A 636 7.73 58.64 32.31
N GLU A 637 6.49 58.56 32.74
CA GLU A 637 5.42 59.49 32.30
C GLU A 637 5.71 60.95 32.70
N GLU A 638 6.04 61.19 33.94
CA GLU A 638 6.43 62.49 34.42
C GLU A 638 7.67 63.06 33.71
N ILE A 639 8.68 62.18 33.50
CA ILE A 639 9.89 62.55 32.77
C ILE A 639 9.55 62.91 31.31
N ALA A 640 8.68 62.16 30.66
CA ALA A 640 8.23 62.38 29.29
C ALA A 640 7.46 63.71 29.13
N GLU A 641 6.55 64.01 30.05
CA GLU A 641 5.82 65.32 30.06
C GLU A 641 6.76 66.50 30.19
N ARG A 642 7.65 66.43 31.16
CA ARG A 642 8.63 67.53 31.42
C ARG A 642 9.62 67.68 30.26
N TYR A 643 10.05 66.55 29.65
CA TYR A 643 10.94 66.57 28.50
C TYR A 643 10.24 67.19 27.28
N ASN A 644 9.02 66.79 26.98
CA ASN A 644 8.24 67.31 25.87
C ASN A 644 7.99 68.80 26.02
N ALA A 645 7.72 69.29 27.25
CA ALA A 645 7.61 70.75 27.54
C ALA A 645 8.92 71.51 27.31
N ALA A 646 10.06 70.91 27.62
CA ALA A 646 11.36 71.49 27.30
C ALA A 646 11.67 71.48 25.79
N PHE A 647 11.25 70.43 25.11
CA PHE A 647 11.43 70.27 23.69
C PHE A 647 10.62 71.26 22.86
N VAL A 648 9.43 71.66 23.31
CA VAL A 648 8.66 72.77 22.68
C VAL A 648 9.42 74.09 22.68
N ASP A 649 10.10 74.42 23.76
CA ASP A 649 10.93 75.62 23.78
C ASP A 649 12.14 75.48 22.86
N TYR A 650 12.75 74.32 22.81
CA TYR A 650 13.83 74.03 21.88
C TYR A 650 13.40 74.21 20.42
N GLU A 651 12.22 73.68 20.03
CA GLU A 651 11.67 73.86 18.69
C GLU A 651 11.41 75.30 18.31
N ARG A 652 10.98 76.13 19.28
CA ARG A 652 10.76 77.54 19.10
C ARG A 652 12.05 78.38 19.01
N GLY A 653 13.22 77.78 19.31
CA GLY A 653 14.49 78.44 19.33
C GLY A 653 14.78 79.12 20.64
N ASP A 654 13.95 78.96 21.68
CA ASP A 654 14.24 79.48 23.01
C ASP A 654 15.23 78.54 23.73
N PHE A 655 16.47 78.57 23.25
CA PHE A 655 17.51 77.64 23.73
C PHE A 655 17.88 77.92 25.21
N ALA A 656 17.65 79.15 25.74
CA ALA A 656 17.94 79.43 27.10
C ALA A 656 16.96 78.78 28.08
N GLU A 657 15.67 78.83 27.80
CA GLU A 657 14.65 78.21 28.61
C GLU A 657 14.66 76.68 28.43
N ALA A 658 14.88 76.21 27.21
CA ALA A 658 15.04 74.75 26.90
C ALA A 658 16.25 74.20 27.70
N GLU A 659 17.42 74.85 27.66
CA GLU A 659 18.60 74.41 28.40
C GLU A 659 18.27 74.29 29.91
N ARG A 660 17.63 75.31 30.46
CA ARG A 660 17.27 75.32 31.87
C ARG A 660 16.38 74.11 32.25
N LYS A 661 15.30 73.87 31.47
CA LYS A 661 14.37 72.80 31.73
C LYS A 661 15.03 71.43 31.59
N PHE A 662 15.80 71.18 30.53
CA PHE A 662 16.53 69.95 30.34
C PHE A 662 17.57 69.71 31.43
N ALA A 663 18.31 70.75 31.87
CA ALA A 663 19.27 70.60 32.94
C ALA A 663 18.62 70.24 34.28
N ILE A 664 17.47 70.84 34.60
CA ILE A 664 16.71 70.51 35.81
C ILE A 664 16.26 69.04 35.75
N LEU A 665 15.71 68.61 34.60
CA LEU A 665 15.23 67.21 34.40
C LEU A 665 16.39 66.20 34.51
N ASN A 666 17.55 66.51 33.92
CA ASN A 666 18.74 65.69 34.09
C ASN A 666 19.23 65.56 35.53
N ASN A 667 19.25 66.68 36.26
CA ASN A 667 19.68 66.67 37.67
C ASN A 667 18.69 65.85 38.55
N ASP A 668 17.41 65.90 38.26
CA ASP A 668 16.35 65.23 39.02
C ASP A 668 16.26 63.74 38.71
N ALA A 669 16.39 63.39 37.45
CA ALA A 669 16.14 62.03 36.97
C ALA A 669 17.38 61.27 36.43
N HIS A 670 18.56 61.93 36.38
CA HIS A 670 19.76 61.41 35.70
C HIS A 670 19.47 60.94 34.24
N ASP A 671 18.66 61.78 33.58
CA ASP A 671 18.12 61.44 32.24
C ASP A 671 19.12 61.84 31.15
N LYS A 672 19.71 60.80 30.51
CA LYS A 672 20.76 61.00 29.50
C LYS A 672 20.32 61.81 28.28
N PRO A 673 19.09 61.61 27.70
CA PRO A 673 18.60 62.51 26.65
C PRO A 673 18.50 63.95 27.08
N SER A 674 18.04 64.23 28.30
CA SER A 674 17.98 65.61 28.85
C SER A 674 19.36 66.23 29.02
N ALA A 675 20.37 65.48 29.47
CA ALA A 675 21.76 65.98 29.59
C ALA A 675 22.29 66.41 28.21
N LEU A 676 22.06 65.51 27.16
CA LEU A 676 22.51 65.75 25.79
C LEU A 676 21.81 66.96 25.17
N MET A 677 20.49 67.09 25.38
CA MET A 677 19.73 68.27 24.90
C MET A 677 20.10 69.56 25.59
N ALA A 678 20.37 69.53 26.88
CA ALA A 678 20.86 70.68 27.59
C ALA A 678 22.23 71.19 27.06
N GLU A 679 23.16 70.28 26.81
CA GLU A 679 24.45 70.57 26.19
C GLU A 679 24.28 71.14 24.77
N ARG A 680 23.41 70.55 23.93
CA ARG A 680 23.10 71.06 22.61
C ARG A 680 22.47 72.46 22.65
N CYS A 681 21.54 72.71 23.55
CA CYS A 681 20.94 74.03 23.74
C CYS A 681 21.98 75.05 24.10
N ARG A 682 22.98 74.71 24.95
CA ARG A 682 24.12 75.61 25.35
C ARG A 682 24.97 75.91 24.11
N GLU A 683 25.26 74.96 23.25
CA GLU A 683 26.01 75.22 22.03
C GLU A 683 25.24 76.12 21.07
N LEU A 684 23.94 75.85 20.84
CA LEU A 684 23.09 76.66 19.97
C LEU A 684 22.83 78.06 20.47
N LYS A 685 22.77 78.22 21.77
CA LYS A 685 22.71 79.56 22.41
C LYS A 685 23.98 80.35 22.15
N THR A 686 25.14 79.68 22.13
CA THR A 686 26.44 80.37 21.91
C THR A 686 26.64 80.62 20.40
N ASN A 687 26.20 79.72 19.54
CA ASN A 687 26.31 79.83 18.09
C ASN A 687 24.94 79.57 17.45
N PRO A 688 24.00 80.50 17.50
CA PRO A 688 22.67 80.32 16.96
C PRO A 688 22.71 80.13 15.43
N PRO A 689 21.97 79.23 14.87
CA PRO A 689 21.86 79.05 13.43
C PRO A 689 21.16 80.27 12.80
N SER A 690 21.48 80.58 11.55
CA SER A 690 20.88 81.66 10.80
C SER A 690 19.36 81.49 10.60
N GLU A 691 18.89 80.25 10.49
CA GLU A 691 17.50 79.88 10.43
C GLU A 691 17.30 78.62 11.28
N TRP A 692 16.36 78.64 12.19
CA TRP A 692 16.05 77.49 13.06
C TRP A 692 14.65 77.01 12.75
N ILE A 693 14.57 75.70 12.35
CA ILE A 693 13.33 75.04 11.99
C ILE A 693 12.98 73.92 12.98
N GLY A 694 13.61 73.81 14.11
CA GLY A 694 13.39 72.83 15.15
C GLY A 694 13.97 71.44 14.81
N ILE A 695 14.84 71.35 13.80
CA ILE A 695 15.41 70.11 13.32
C ILE A 695 16.93 70.10 13.45
N PHE A 696 17.48 69.04 14.01
CA PHE A 696 18.89 68.86 14.14
C PHE A 696 19.52 68.04 13.01
N GLU A 697 20.50 68.64 12.31
CA GLU A 697 21.27 67.93 11.29
C GLU A 697 22.36 67.06 11.90
N LEU A 698 22.31 65.75 11.61
CA LEU A 698 23.38 64.90 12.07
C LEU A 698 24.61 64.98 11.16
N LYS A 699 25.71 65.52 11.75
CA LYS A 699 27.01 65.76 11.07
C LYS A 699 27.81 64.45 10.86
N THR A 700 27.50 63.37 11.57
CA THR A 700 28.16 62.05 11.49
C THR A 700 27.35 61.05 10.70
N LYS A 701 28.09 60.13 9.99
CA LYS A 701 27.50 59.02 9.27
C LYS A 701 26.86 58.03 10.22
#